data_0abad82b42a89f03d3f0b1f3ab4385ae
#
_entry.id   0abad82b42a89f03d3f0b1f3ab4385ae
#
_cell.length_a   1.000
_cell.length_b   1.000
_cell.length_c   1.000
_cell.angle_alpha   90.00
_cell.angle_beta   90.00
_cell.angle_gamma   90.00
#
_symmetry.space_group_name_H-M   'P 1'
#
loop_
_entity.id
_entity.type
_entity.pdbx_description
1 polymer ?
#
loop_
_entity_poly.entity_id
_entity_poly.type
_entity_poly.pdbx_seq_one_letter_code
_entity_poly.pdbx_strand_id
1 'polypeptide(L)'
;MSALELTARLAAWLVASGFVLLLAYVAFRPLRSGRPALDGVIYLLLAVFLTSLFTLLAGLFGLLRPALLAAIAAAGLAVLLAAPGSRGVLRQIPQELKSGLSVCRHLWLELPRWLRLLTAVGIGLSAARFAFLIWALPPFVWDSLTYHLTNVAHWTQAGRIELFETPVDRIYSPANYELLAAWFTVFLHHDVVVEAAGLPAYLMGIASVYCIGRSLGTSRSAAWVGALAYASTPAWLIAATGTKNDPHVAGYFLAALALAIDLSARRSSGRAANSLGGILSTALALLLAAGTKAYIAHLLPGLILIAALHQPGWSSLQLWRNHLSDAVRQLRQETVRARTGLGLLLCGGLLLGSYWNIRNWILTGNPFYPYEVTVEGAPIFRTGDRTARLELDRLFGNLENLASKFGDKQDPIRPDLPNTTGWGWVVYGIGLPAALWGLIRRRRLRVLSAGFLVSLLGVMLSNRPSPWNMRYVIWFPALFCLALAILWDEWPAGMRLARRGLAVLFVLALGLNFVMTLNYNKISADEFRSMLELPALRRDAAVFEDNMPRSYANAVEFVPNDALLGYNVHNNGFIYPLYRSDYSQNIVFVPFSAEDTCEAIAERMKERGTRYLLVAPEHTHNSNLARLRECSRQETVIRERAQGLYVTR
;
A
#
# COMPACT_ATOMS: atom_id res chain seq x y z
N MET A 1 -1.28 20.31 22.03
CA MET A 1 -0.41 21.02 21.04
C MET A 1 -0.91 22.44 20.87
N SER A 2 -0.02 23.45 20.97
CA SER A 2 -0.38 24.86 20.73
C SER A 2 -0.55 25.16 19.24
N ALA A 3 -1.28 26.23 18.87
CA ALA A 3 -1.44 26.65 17.47
C ALA A 3 -0.07 26.97 16.81
N LEU A 4 0.85 27.56 17.57
CA LEU A 4 2.21 27.86 17.09
C LEU A 4 3.00 26.58 16.79
N GLU A 5 2.91 25.59 17.66
CA GLU A 5 3.56 24.28 17.46
C GLU A 5 2.99 23.55 16.26
N LEU A 6 1.68 23.51 16.08
CA LEU A 6 1.03 22.93 14.90
C LEU A 6 1.51 23.61 13.62
N THR A 7 1.55 24.95 13.61
CA THR A 7 2.04 25.73 12.46
C THR A 7 3.48 25.40 12.13
N ALA A 8 4.36 25.32 13.13
CA ALA A 8 5.77 24.95 12.94
C ALA A 8 5.92 23.53 12.37
N ARG A 9 5.16 22.56 12.87
CA ARG A 9 5.16 21.17 12.39
C ARG A 9 4.65 21.05 10.96
N LEU A 10 3.57 21.75 10.62
CA LEU A 10 3.06 21.81 9.25
C LEU A 10 4.07 22.46 8.31
N ALA A 11 4.73 23.56 8.71
CA ALA A 11 5.77 24.19 7.93
C ALA A 11 6.96 23.23 7.70
N ALA A 12 7.40 22.51 8.73
CA ALA A 12 8.44 21.49 8.62
C ALA A 12 8.07 20.38 7.62
N TRP A 13 6.84 19.88 7.67
CA TRP A 13 6.34 18.89 6.73
C TRP A 13 6.28 19.40 5.30
N LEU A 14 5.80 20.62 5.09
CA LEU A 14 5.75 21.24 3.76
C LEU A 14 7.15 21.48 3.17
N VAL A 15 8.11 21.95 3.96
CA VAL A 15 9.51 22.12 3.53
C VAL A 15 10.13 20.79 3.14
N ALA A 16 9.98 19.77 3.99
CA ALA A 16 10.54 18.45 3.73
C ALA A 16 9.89 17.79 2.51
N SER A 17 8.57 17.84 2.41
CA SER A 17 7.84 17.30 1.25
C SER A 17 8.17 18.06 -0.04
N GLY A 18 8.26 19.39 0.03
CA GLY A 18 8.68 20.23 -1.10
C GLY A 18 10.07 19.87 -1.61
N PHE A 19 11.03 19.66 -0.71
CA PHE A 19 12.38 19.20 -1.08
C PHE A 19 12.34 17.86 -1.81
N VAL A 20 11.64 16.86 -1.24
CA VAL A 20 11.55 15.52 -1.85
C VAL A 20 10.87 15.58 -3.23
N LEU A 21 9.79 16.35 -3.37
CA LEU A 21 9.10 16.50 -4.64
C LEU A 21 9.96 17.21 -5.70
N LEU A 22 10.73 18.22 -5.31
CA LEU A 22 11.67 18.89 -6.22
C LEU A 22 12.82 17.97 -6.61
N LEU A 23 13.35 17.20 -5.68
CA LEU A 23 14.38 16.20 -5.97
C LEU A 23 13.85 15.11 -6.91
N ALA A 24 12.61 14.64 -6.68
CA ALA A 24 11.92 13.70 -7.56
C ALA A 24 11.77 14.30 -8.98
N TYR A 25 11.45 15.58 -9.10
CA TYR A 25 11.35 16.25 -10.38
C TYR A 25 12.70 16.32 -11.13
N VAL A 26 13.80 16.62 -10.43
CA VAL A 26 15.13 16.60 -11.02
C VAL A 26 15.53 15.20 -11.49
N ALA A 27 15.30 14.19 -10.64
CA ALA A 27 15.57 12.79 -10.94
C ALA A 27 14.68 12.23 -12.08
N PHE A 28 13.47 12.75 -12.23
CA PHE A 28 12.52 12.35 -13.25
C PHE A 28 12.96 12.71 -14.67
N ARG A 29 13.66 13.81 -14.86
CA ARG A 29 13.95 14.35 -16.20
C ARG A 29 14.67 13.37 -17.14
N PRO A 30 15.77 12.70 -16.73
CA PRO A 30 16.42 11.71 -17.57
C PRO A 30 15.57 10.45 -17.80
N LEU A 31 14.55 10.21 -16.97
CA LEU A 31 13.70 9.02 -17.04
C LEU A 31 12.42 9.23 -17.85
N ARG A 32 12.14 10.46 -18.33
CA ARG A 32 10.92 10.79 -19.08
C ARG A 32 10.64 9.84 -20.23
N SER A 33 9.41 9.38 -20.30
CA SER A 33 8.90 8.57 -21.41
C SER A 33 8.44 9.43 -22.59
N GLY A 34 8.10 10.70 -22.36
CA GLY A 34 7.46 11.60 -23.32
C GLY A 34 5.97 11.32 -23.55
N ARG A 35 5.35 10.52 -22.67
CA ARG A 35 3.88 10.32 -22.59
C ARG A 35 3.38 10.87 -21.27
N PRO A 36 2.54 11.93 -21.26
CA PRO A 36 2.20 12.64 -20.01
C PRO A 36 1.65 11.73 -18.89
N ALA A 37 0.77 10.79 -19.21
CA ALA A 37 0.22 9.89 -18.19
C ALA A 37 1.28 8.92 -17.61
N LEU A 38 2.15 8.37 -18.46
CA LEU A 38 3.24 7.48 -18.02
C LEU A 38 4.33 8.27 -17.29
N ASP A 39 4.59 9.50 -17.72
CA ASP A 39 5.48 10.44 -17.04
C ASP A 39 4.95 10.78 -15.64
N GLY A 40 3.63 10.88 -15.47
CA GLY A 40 2.99 11.00 -14.15
C GLY A 40 3.21 9.76 -13.26
N VAL A 41 3.13 8.56 -13.83
CA VAL A 41 3.44 7.31 -13.10
C VAL A 41 4.90 7.29 -12.64
N ILE A 42 5.85 7.63 -13.53
CA ILE A 42 7.29 7.68 -13.20
C ILE A 42 7.56 8.72 -12.11
N TYR A 43 6.94 9.90 -12.20
CA TYR A 43 7.11 10.95 -11.20
C TYR A 43 6.58 10.54 -9.82
N LEU A 44 5.36 9.97 -9.75
CA LEU A 44 4.79 9.44 -8.51
C LEU A 44 5.67 8.33 -7.92
N LEU A 45 6.16 7.43 -8.76
CA LEU A 45 7.06 6.36 -8.34
C LEU A 45 8.33 6.92 -7.69
N LEU A 46 8.94 7.95 -8.31
CA LEU A 46 10.13 8.62 -7.78
C LEU A 46 9.84 9.40 -6.49
N ALA A 47 8.69 10.06 -6.40
CA ALA A 47 8.29 10.76 -5.19
C ALA A 47 8.15 9.80 -4.01
N VAL A 48 7.45 8.68 -4.20
CA VAL A 48 7.33 7.63 -3.15
C VAL A 48 8.69 7.02 -2.83
N PHE A 49 9.48 6.69 -3.85
CA PHE A 49 10.82 6.13 -3.68
C PHE A 49 11.72 7.04 -2.83
N LEU A 50 11.81 8.32 -3.18
CA LEU A 50 12.66 9.25 -2.45
C LEU A 50 12.14 9.54 -1.05
N THR A 51 10.82 9.62 -0.86
CA THR A 51 10.22 9.75 0.48
C THR A 51 10.61 8.55 1.35
N SER A 52 10.41 7.33 0.84
CA SER A 52 10.76 6.11 1.58
C SER A 52 12.26 6.00 1.85
N LEU A 53 13.10 6.33 0.86
CA LEU A 53 14.56 6.30 1.02
C LEU A 53 15.04 7.32 2.06
N PHE A 54 14.51 8.55 2.01
CA PHE A 54 14.84 9.59 2.96
C PHE A 54 14.40 9.20 4.38
N THR A 55 13.20 8.64 4.54
CA THR A 55 12.69 8.15 5.82
C THR A 55 13.54 6.99 6.35
N LEU A 56 13.91 6.03 5.50
CA LEU A 56 14.77 4.91 5.89
C LEU A 56 16.12 5.40 6.40
N LEU A 57 16.79 6.22 5.60
CA LEU A 57 18.12 6.74 5.97
C LEU A 57 18.05 7.56 7.25
N ALA A 58 17.10 8.49 7.36
CA ALA A 58 16.92 9.28 8.57
C ALA A 58 16.65 8.39 9.79
N GLY A 59 15.79 7.37 9.63
CA GLY A 59 15.48 6.43 10.71
C GLY A 59 16.67 5.58 11.16
N LEU A 60 17.50 5.12 10.22
CA LEU A 60 18.71 4.34 10.54
C LEU A 60 19.75 5.15 11.32
N PHE A 61 19.82 6.46 11.08
CA PHE A 61 20.73 7.36 11.79
C PHE A 61 20.12 8.03 13.03
N GLY A 62 18.91 7.66 13.45
CA GLY A 62 18.25 8.26 14.62
C GLY A 62 17.80 9.71 14.42
N LEU A 63 17.57 10.11 13.18
CA LEU A 63 17.21 11.48 12.77
C LEU A 63 15.72 11.62 12.44
N LEU A 64 14.88 10.65 12.81
CA LEU A 64 13.45 10.63 12.50
C LEU A 64 12.67 11.56 13.45
N ARG A 65 13.04 12.85 13.42
CA ARG A 65 12.44 13.93 14.22
C ARG A 65 12.06 15.10 13.33
N PRO A 66 10.91 15.78 13.54
CA PRO A 66 10.40 16.84 12.66
C PRO A 66 11.45 17.93 12.35
N ALA A 67 12.07 18.47 13.38
CA ALA A 67 13.05 19.55 13.22
C ALA A 67 14.31 19.12 12.45
N LEU A 68 14.83 17.91 12.70
CA LEU A 68 16.00 17.37 12.01
C LEU A 68 15.69 17.07 10.55
N LEU A 69 14.55 16.44 10.26
CA LEU A 69 14.11 16.19 8.90
C LEU A 69 13.93 17.48 8.11
N ALA A 70 13.30 18.48 8.71
CA ALA A 70 13.15 19.80 8.09
C ALA A 70 14.49 20.50 7.86
N ALA A 71 15.43 20.43 8.82
CA ALA A 71 16.77 21.02 8.67
C ALA A 71 17.56 20.36 7.55
N ILE A 72 17.57 19.02 7.49
CA ILE A 72 18.23 18.26 6.41
C ILE A 72 17.59 18.58 5.05
N ALA A 73 16.27 18.65 4.99
CA ALA A 73 15.54 19.00 3.78
C ALA A 73 15.83 20.44 3.33
N ALA A 74 15.87 21.39 4.27
CA ALA A 74 16.22 22.79 3.98
C ALA A 74 17.66 22.92 3.47
N ALA A 75 18.62 22.23 4.10
CA ALA A 75 20.02 22.19 3.64
C ALA A 75 20.11 21.56 2.23
N GLY A 76 19.43 20.42 2.00
CA GLY A 76 19.36 19.78 0.69
C GLY A 76 18.72 20.66 -0.37
N LEU A 77 17.66 21.40 -0.02
CA LEU A 77 17.03 22.38 -0.90
C LEU A 77 17.99 23.53 -1.24
N ALA A 78 18.72 24.05 -0.26
CA ALA A 78 19.71 25.10 -0.49
C ALA A 78 20.82 24.63 -1.45
N VAL A 79 21.33 23.40 -1.26
CA VAL A 79 22.30 22.79 -2.19
C VAL A 79 21.70 22.62 -3.59
N LEU A 80 20.48 22.15 -3.70
CA LEU A 80 19.77 21.97 -4.95
C LEU A 80 19.60 23.30 -5.69
N LEU A 81 19.21 24.36 -4.98
CA LEU A 81 19.05 25.71 -5.53
C LEU A 81 20.39 26.36 -5.87
N ALA A 82 21.46 26.07 -5.13
CA ALA A 82 22.81 26.59 -5.37
C ALA A 82 23.48 25.94 -6.58
N ALA A 83 23.20 24.66 -6.86
CA ALA A 83 23.86 23.91 -7.92
C ALA A 83 23.49 24.46 -9.31
N PRO A 84 24.48 24.84 -10.16
CA PRO A 84 24.21 25.48 -11.47
C PRO A 84 23.36 24.63 -12.40
N GLY A 85 23.57 23.30 -12.40
CA GLY A 85 22.78 22.36 -13.21
C GLY A 85 21.31 22.30 -12.80
N SER A 86 21.02 22.34 -11.50
CA SER A 86 19.66 22.30 -10.97
C SER A 86 18.91 23.61 -11.19
N ARG A 87 19.59 24.76 -11.11
CA ARG A 87 18.95 26.07 -11.35
C ARG A 87 18.31 26.16 -12.71
N GLY A 88 18.98 25.66 -13.75
CA GLY A 88 18.40 25.61 -15.12
C GLY A 88 17.15 24.76 -15.20
N VAL A 89 17.14 23.63 -14.49
CA VAL A 89 16.01 22.71 -14.38
C VAL A 89 14.84 23.35 -13.63
N LEU A 90 15.12 23.94 -12.46
CA LEU A 90 14.11 24.55 -11.60
C LEU A 90 13.44 25.77 -12.25
N ARG A 91 14.16 26.57 -13.02
CA ARG A 91 13.60 27.70 -13.77
C ARG A 91 12.57 27.26 -14.82
N GLN A 92 12.61 26.02 -15.28
CA GLN A 92 11.66 25.48 -16.26
C GLN A 92 10.37 24.97 -15.62
N ILE A 93 10.34 24.75 -14.28
CA ILE A 93 9.16 24.22 -13.57
C ILE A 93 7.87 24.99 -13.88
N PRO A 94 7.82 26.34 -13.79
CA PRO A 94 6.59 27.08 -14.03
C PRO A 94 6.07 26.86 -15.45
N GLN A 95 6.96 26.84 -16.44
CA GLN A 95 6.60 26.62 -17.84
C GLN A 95 6.14 25.18 -18.08
N GLU A 96 6.84 24.18 -17.50
CA GLU A 96 6.45 22.78 -17.62
C GLU A 96 5.15 22.49 -16.88
N LEU A 97 4.93 23.09 -15.71
CA LEU A 97 3.66 22.98 -14.98
C LEU A 97 2.50 23.57 -15.80
N LYS A 98 2.70 24.76 -16.38
CA LYS A 98 1.71 25.39 -17.27
C LYS A 98 1.42 24.51 -18.49
N SER A 99 2.46 23.95 -19.11
CA SER A 99 2.33 23.03 -20.23
C SER A 99 1.60 21.74 -19.80
N GLY A 100 1.97 21.15 -18.66
CA GLY A 100 1.31 19.97 -18.09
C GLY A 100 -0.18 20.22 -17.81
N LEU A 101 -0.51 21.35 -17.19
CA LEU A 101 -1.91 21.74 -16.94
C LEU A 101 -2.69 21.94 -18.25
N SER A 102 -2.04 22.53 -19.27
CA SER A 102 -2.63 22.66 -20.60
C SER A 102 -2.92 21.30 -21.24
N VAL A 103 -1.98 20.36 -21.14
CA VAL A 103 -2.16 18.98 -21.61
C VAL A 103 -3.29 18.29 -20.86
N CYS A 104 -3.32 18.38 -19.54
CA CYS A 104 -4.41 17.81 -18.73
C CYS A 104 -5.77 18.40 -19.10
N ARG A 105 -5.84 19.74 -19.27
CA ARG A 105 -7.05 20.42 -19.74
C ARG A 105 -7.49 19.93 -21.12
N HIS A 106 -6.56 19.80 -22.06
CA HIS A 106 -6.86 19.32 -23.41
C HIS A 106 -7.37 17.87 -23.38
N LEU A 107 -6.69 16.99 -22.67
CA LEU A 107 -7.12 15.59 -22.48
C LEU A 107 -8.52 15.52 -21.85
N TRP A 108 -8.80 16.37 -20.86
CA TRP A 108 -10.11 16.47 -20.22
C TRP A 108 -11.20 16.93 -21.21
N LEU A 109 -10.93 17.95 -22.00
CA LEU A 109 -11.89 18.50 -22.95
C LEU A 109 -12.19 17.56 -24.13
N GLU A 110 -11.26 16.67 -24.48
CA GLU A 110 -11.47 15.63 -25.50
C GLU A 110 -12.41 14.51 -25.05
N LEU A 111 -12.59 14.32 -23.74
CA LEU A 111 -13.53 13.32 -23.25
C LEU A 111 -14.98 13.73 -23.54
N PRO A 112 -15.88 12.78 -23.90
CA PRO A 112 -17.31 13.03 -24.00
C PRO A 112 -17.87 13.66 -22.72
N ARG A 113 -18.85 14.55 -22.84
CA ARG A 113 -19.43 15.28 -21.68
C ARG A 113 -19.87 14.35 -20.54
N TRP A 114 -20.56 13.28 -20.87
CA TRP A 114 -21.02 12.29 -19.88
C TRP A 114 -19.85 11.65 -19.13
N LEU A 115 -18.74 11.33 -19.82
CA LEU A 115 -17.57 10.72 -19.20
C LEU A 115 -16.82 11.70 -18.30
N ARG A 116 -16.77 13.00 -18.69
CA ARG A 116 -16.24 14.07 -17.83
C ARG A 116 -17.03 14.19 -16.53
N LEU A 117 -18.37 14.25 -16.64
CA LEU A 117 -19.24 14.33 -15.48
C LEU A 117 -19.05 13.12 -14.55
N LEU A 118 -19.07 11.91 -15.13
CA LEU A 118 -18.88 10.69 -14.38
C LEU A 118 -17.51 10.62 -13.68
N THR A 119 -16.46 11.10 -14.35
CA THR A 119 -15.12 11.19 -13.78
C THR A 119 -15.08 12.22 -12.65
N ALA A 120 -15.68 13.39 -12.82
CA ALA A 120 -15.75 14.41 -11.77
C ALA A 120 -16.48 13.90 -10.52
N VAL A 121 -17.61 13.19 -10.71
CA VAL A 121 -18.33 12.53 -9.61
C VAL A 121 -17.45 11.47 -8.94
N GLY A 122 -16.80 10.60 -9.73
CA GLY A 122 -15.90 9.58 -9.19
C GLY A 122 -14.73 10.16 -8.40
N ILE A 123 -14.09 11.22 -8.89
CA ILE A 123 -13.04 11.96 -8.16
C ILE A 123 -13.62 12.55 -6.87
N GLY A 124 -14.79 13.19 -6.94
CA GLY A 124 -15.45 13.79 -5.78
C GLY A 124 -15.76 12.75 -4.70
N LEU A 125 -16.33 11.60 -5.07
CA LEU A 125 -16.65 10.51 -4.13
C LEU A 125 -15.38 9.88 -3.53
N SER A 126 -14.34 9.65 -4.33
CA SER A 126 -13.06 9.15 -3.82
C SER A 126 -12.40 10.14 -2.88
N ALA A 127 -12.36 11.43 -3.24
CA ALA A 127 -11.82 12.49 -2.40
C ALA A 127 -12.62 12.64 -1.09
N ALA A 128 -13.95 12.57 -1.15
CA ALA A 128 -14.80 12.61 0.03
C ALA A 128 -14.51 11.43 0.97
N ARG A 129 -14.30 10.22 0.42
CA ARG A 129 -13.92 9.05 1.23
C ARG A 129 -12.54 9.24 1.89
N PHE A 130 -11.53 9.68 1.13
CA PHE A 130 -10.21 9.98 1.72
C PHE A 130 -10.31 11.04 2.81
N ALA A 131 -11.01 12.15 2.53
CA ALA A 131 -11.20 13.22 3.51
C ALA A 131 -11.93 12.73 4.77
N PHE A 132 -12.98 11.92 4.60
CA PHE A 132 -13.73 11.35 5.72
C PHE A 132 -12.84 10.45 6.59
N LEU A 133 -12.05 9.54 6.00
CA LEU A 133 -11.19 8.64 6.76
C LEU A 133 -10.05 9.41 7.44
N ILE A 134 -9.40 10.32 6.72
CA ILE A 134 -8.32 11.15 7.27
C ILE A 134 -8.82 12.00 8.45
N TRP A 135 -10.01 12.58 8.34
CA TRP A 135 -10.49 13.57 9.32
C TRP A 135 -11.35 12.96 10.43
N ALA A 136 -12.24 12.04 10.07
CA ALA A 136 -13.30 11.60 10.98
C ALA A 136 -12.95 10.32 11.75
N LEU A 137 -12.23 9.37 11.17
CA LEU A 137 -12.00 8.08 11.80
C LEU A 137 -10.53 7.89 12.21
N PRO A 138 -10.25 7.30 13.38
CA PRO A 138 -8.93 6.74 13.66
C PRO A 138 -8.69 5.51 12.76
N PRO A 139 -7.43 5.09 12.57
CA PRO A 139 -7.13 3.83 11.89
C PRO A 139 -7.86 2.66 12.52
N PHE A 140 -8.54 1.83 11.69
CA PHE A 140 -9.38 0.73 12.16
C PHE A 140 -9.11 -0.61 11.47
N VAL A 141 -8.14 -0.66 10.57
CA VAL A 141 -7.84 -1.87 9.81
C VAL A 141 -7.03 -2.84 10.67
N TRP A 142 -7.44 -4.11 10.74
CA TRP A 142 -6.83 -5.12 11.63
C TRP A 142 -5.31 -5.17 11.57
N ASP A 143 -4.73 -5.35 10.38
CA ASP A 143 -3.28 -5.43 10.22
C ASP A 143 -2.57 -4.12 10.59
N SER A 144 -3.22 -2.98 10.38
CA SER A 144 -2.71 -1.68 10.78
C SER A 144 -2.59 -1.58 12.29
N LEU A 145 -3.63 -2.02 13.02
CA LEU A 145 -3.67 -1.99 14.49
C LEU A 145 -2.71 -3.02 15.12
N THR A 146 -2.36 -4.07 14.35
CA THR A 146 -1.50 -5.15 14.85
C THR A 146 -0.02 -4.87 14.63
N TYR A 147 0.42 -4.51 13.41
CA TYR A 147 1.85 -4.38 13.11
C TYR A 147 2.23 -3.21 12.19
N HIS A 148 1.42 -2.81 11.20
CA HIS A 148 1.82 -1.73 10.29
C HIS A 148 2.03 -0.41 11.04
N LEU A 149 0.99 0.10 11.67
CA LEU A 149 1.08 1.37 12.41
C LEU A 149 1.76 1.22 13.76
N THR A 150 1.83 0.00 14.32
CA THR A 150 2.64 -0.29 15.50
C THR A 150 4.12 0.03 15.25
N ASN A 151 4.67 -0.42 14.11
CA ASN A 151 6.02 -0.04 13.70
C ASN A 151 6.16 1.47 13.53
N VAL A 152 5.21 2.13 12.86
CA VAL A 152 5.21 3.57 12.62
C VAL A 152 5.19 4.35 13.93
N ALA A 153 4.32 3.99 14.87
CA ALA A 153 4.20 4.63 16.18
C ALA A 153 5.50 4.47 16.99
N HIS A 154 6.03 3.23 17.04
CA HIS A 154 7.27 2.95 17.74
C HIS A 154 8.44 3.76 17.17
N TRP A 155 8.63 3.76 15.85
CA TRP A 155 9.70 4.54 15.20
C TRP A 155 9.55 6.05 15.39
N THR A 156 8.29 6.53 15.40
CA THR A 156 8.01 7.96 15.63
C THR A 156 8.37 8.37 17.05
N GLN A 157 8.05 7.55 18.05
CA GLN A 157 8.46 7.79 19.45
C GLN A 157 9.96 7.68 19.64
N ALA A 158 10.57 6.59 19.14
CA ALA A 158 12.01 6.35 19.28
C ALA A 158 12.87 7.35 18.49
N GLY A 159 12.31 7.99 17.45
CA GLY A 159 13.05 8.84 16.51
C GLY A 159 14.02 8.07 15.63
N ARG A 160 13.86 6.74 15.52
CA ARG A 160 14.73 5.84 14.73
C ARG A 160 13.97 4.56 14.33
N ILE A 161 14.48 3.90 13.30
CA ILE A 161 13.98 2.60 12.86
C ILE A 161 14.69 1.50 13.64
N GLU A 162 13.94 0.82 14.48
CA GLU A 162 14.43 -0.29 15.29
C GLU A 162 13.33 -1.35 15.48
N LEU A 163 13.75 -2.54 15.86
CA LEU A 163 12.84 -3.59 16.35
C LEU A 163 12.63 -3.42 17.85
N PHE A 164 11.49 -3.86 18.33
CA PHE A 164 11.13 -3.83 19.73
C PHE A 164 10.55 -5.18 20.17
N GLU A 165 10.60 -5.46 21.45
CA GLU A 165 10.09 -6.70 22.01
C GLU A 165 8.56 -6.72 21.95
N THR A 166 8.00 -7.74 21.30
CA THR A 166 6.56 -7.90 21.11
C THR A 166 6.24 -9.34 20.71
N PRO A 167 5.05 -9.87 21.03
CA PRO A 167 4.63 -11.19 20.56
C PRO A 167 4.26 -11.19 19.08
N VAL A 168 4.16 -10.02 18.43
CA VAL A 168 3.73 -9.90 17.03
C VAL A 168 4.93 -10.04 16.10
N ASP A 169 5.14 -11.24 15.58
CA ASP A 169 6.23 -11.59 14.67
C ASP A 169 6.23 -10.82 13.33
N ARG A 170 5.06 -10.32 12.89
CA ARG A 170 4.89 -9.60 11.62
C ARG A 170 5.58 -8.24 11.57
N ILE A 171 6.09 -7.72 12.69
CA ILE A 171 6.94 -6.52 12.70
C ILE A 171 8.25 -6.70 11.91
N TYR A 172 8.64 -7.95 11.67
CA TYR A 172 9.80 -8.30 10.84
C TYR A 172 9.51 -8.24 9.33
N SER A 173 8.25 -8.13 8.91
CA SER A 173 7.89 -8.06 7.49
C SER A 173 8.54 -6.88 6.78
N PRO A 174 8.75 -6.95 5.44
CA PRO A 174 9.18 -5.81 4.65
C PRO A 174 8.25 -4.61 4.83
N ALA A 175 8.81 -3.41 5.03
CA ALA A 175 8.11 -2.27 5.62
C ALA A 175 8.28 -0.93 4.86
N ASN A 176 8.39 -0.96 3.50
CA ASN A 176 8.49 0.28 2.71
C ASN A 176 7.21 1.12 2.76
N TYR A 177 6.03 0.48 2.96
CA TYR A 177 4.79 1.21 3.19
C TYR A 177 4.84 1.97 4.52
N GLU A 178 5.35 1.32 5.57
CA GLU A 178 5.49 1.90 6.91
C GLU A 178 6.45 3.10 6.89
N LEU A 179 7.49 3.10 6.04
CA LEU A 179 8.34 4.26 5.82
C LEU A 179 7.55 5.46 5.26
N LEU A 180 6.67 5.19 4.29
CA LEU A 180 5.81 6.21 3.72
C LEU A 180 4.77 6.69 4.74
N ALA A 181 4.16 5.78 5.50
CA ALA A 181 3.22 6.12 6.58
C ALA A 181 3.90 6.95 7.68
N ALA A 182 5.14 6.60 8.06
CA ALA A 182 5.94 7.38 9.01
C ALA A 182 6.17 8.82 8.55
N TRP A 183 6.36 9.07 7.24
CA TRP A 183 6.46 10.42 6.70
C TRP A 183 5.21 11.27 6.97
N PHE A 184 4.03 10.65 6.97
CA PHE A 184 2.77 11.34 7.23
C PHE A 184 2.47 11.52 8.73
N THR A 185 3.21 10.85 9.61
CA THR A 185 2.95 10.89 11.06
C THR A 185 4.03 11.65 11.84
N VAL A 186 5.30 11.51 11.47
CA VAL A 186 6.44 12.03 12.24
C VAL A 186 6.39 13.54 12.43
N PHE A 187 5.99 14.30 11.41
CA PHE A 187 5.99 15.77 11.49
C PHE A 187 4.91 16.29 12.42
N LEU A 188 3.70 15.74 12.33
CA LEU A 188 2.58 16.14 13.19
C LEU A 188 2.65 15.47 14.56
N HIS A 189 3.41 14.40 14.70
CA HIS A 189 3.39 13.50 15.85
C HIS A 189 1.95 13.05 16.16
N HIS A 190 1.23 12.69 15.10
CA HIS A 190 -0.18 12.32 15.12
C HIS A 190 -0.55 11.53 13.88
N ASP A 191 -1.52 10.63 14.00
CA ASP A 191 -1.97 9.75 12.92
C ASP A 191 -3.01 10.36 11.96
N VAL A 192 -3.47 11.58 12.24
CA VAL A 192 -4.62 12.23 11.54
C VAL A 192 -4.54 12.21 10.01
N VAL A 193 -3.36 12.14 9.41
CA VAL A 193 -3.18 12.12 7.95
C VAL A 193 -2.54 10.83 7.44
N VAL A 194 -2.46 9.79 8.26
CA VAL A 194 -1.73 8.56 7.89
C VAL A 194 -2.37 7.81 6.73
N GLU A 195 -3.68 7.85 6.57
CA GLU A 195 -4.39 7.24 5.44
C GLU A 195 -4.02 7.88 4.09
N ALA A 196 -3.52 9.13 4.11
CA ALA A 196 -3.02 9.78 2.90
C ALA A 196 -1.82 9.05 2.27
N ALA A 197 -1.12 8.22 3.04
CA ALA A 197 -0.05 7.35 2.52
C ALA A 197 -0.54 6.36 1.43
N GLY A 198 -1.83 6.03 1.38
CA GLY A 198 -2.42 5.18 0.34
C GLY A 198 -2.69 5.88 -0.98
N LEU A 199 -2.79 7.21 -0.97
CA LEU A 199 -3.15 8.01 -2.16
C LEU A 199 -2.19 7.84 -3.35
N PRO A 200 -0.85 7.84 -3.17
CA PRO A 200 0.07 7.62 -4.27
C PRO A 200 -0.14 6.27 -4.98
N ALA A 201 -0.38 5.20 -4.24
CA ALA A 201 -0.65 3.88 -4.80
C ALA A 201 -1.97 3.87 -5.59
N TYR A 202 -3.03 4.48 -5.03
CA TYR A 202 -4.32 4.61 -5.70
C TYR A 202 -4.20 5.30 -7.05
N LEU A 203 -3.55 6.45 -7.10
CA LEU A 203 -3.36 7.21 -8.33
C LEU A 203 -2.44 6.47 -9.33
N MET A 204 -1.39 5.84 -8.83
CA MET A 204 -0.45 5.08 -9.67
C MET A 204 -1.13 3.90 -10.36
N GLY A 205 -1.96 3.13 -9.64
CA GLY A 205 -2.70 2.01 -10.21
C GLY A 205 -3.67 2.45 -11.32
N ILE A 206 -4.45 3.52 -11.08
CA ILE A 206 -5.39 4.08 -12.06
C ILE A 206 -4.65 4.58 -13.33
N ALA A 207 -3.59 5.37 -13.13
CA ALA A 207 -2.80 5.89 -14.24
C ALA A 207 -2.12 4.76 -15.03
N SER A 208 -1.67 3.70 -14.35
CA SER A 208 -1.08 2.52 -14.99
C SER A 208 -2.09 1.77 -15.85
N VAL A 209 -3.33 1.55 -15.37
CA VAL A 209 -4.40 0.93 -16.16
C VAL A 209 -4.70 1.76 -17.42
N TYR A 210 -4.78 3.09 -17.29
CA TYR A 210 -4.91 3.97 -18.44
C TYR A 210 -3.75 3.80 -19.44
N CYS A 211 -2.50 3.82 -18.96
CA CYS A 211 -1.31 3.68 -19.80
C CYS A 211 -1.25 2.33 -20.51
N ILE A 212 -1.60 1.23 -19.81
CA ILE A 212 -1.69 -0.10 -20.40
C ILE A 212 -2.73 -0.12 -21.52
N GLY A 213 -3.96 0.39 -21.26
CA GLY A 213 -5.01 0.50 -22.27
C GLY A 213 -4.53 1.24 -23.51
N ARG A 214 -3.87 2.39 -23.34
CA ARG A 214 -3.29 3.17 -24.44
C ARG A 214 -2.21 2.40 -25.22
N SER A 215 -1.38 1.66 -24.52
CA SER A 215 -0.32 0.85 -25.16
C SER A 215 -0.87 -0.40 -25.86
N LEU A 216 -2.05 -0.87 -25.45
CA LEU A 216 -2.81 -1.90 -26.17
C LEU A 216 -3.48 -1.36 -27.45
N GLY A 217 -3.46 -0.04 -27.68
CA GLY A 217 -3.99 0.59 -28.87
C GLY A 217 -5.41 1.12 -28.72
N THR A 218 -6.01 1.13 -27.53
CA THR A 218 -7.36 1.67 -27.33
C THR A 218 -7.38 3.21 -27.47
N SER A 219 -8.51 3.78 -27.82
CA SER A 219 -8.72 5.23 -27.85
C SER A 219 -8.56 5.84 -26.45
N ARG A 220 -8.38 7.17 -26.36
CA ARG A 220 -8.25 7.86 -25.07
C ARG A 220 -9.49 7.67 -24.19
N SER A 221 -10.68 7.78 -24.78
CA SER A 221 -11.94 7.61 -24.05
C SER A 221 -12.11 6.18 -23.53
N ALA A 222 -11.75 5.17 -24.31
CA ALA A 222 -11.83 3.78 -23.92
C ALA A 222 -10.84 3.44 -22.79
N ALA A 223 -9.58 3.88 -22.89
CA ALA A 223 -8.59 3.72 -21.83
C ALA A 223 -9.05 4.43 -20.55
N TRP A 224 -9.73 5.58 -20.66
CA TRP A 224 -10.28 6.30 -19.52
C TRP A 224 -11.44 5.55 -18.85
N VAL A 225 -12.33 4.91 -19.65
CA VAL A 225 -13.37 4.01 -19.10
C VAL A 225 -12.75 2.88 -18.29
N GLY A 226 -11.69 2.23 -18.79
CA GLY A 226 -10.98 1.19 -18.05
C GLY A 226 -10.34 1.71 -16.76
N ALA A 227 -9.71 2.89 -16.80
CA ALA A 227 -9.10 3.52 -15.64
C ALA A 227 -10.15 3.90 -14.56
N LEU A 228 -11.29 4.46 -14.97
CA LEU A 228 -12.38 4.82 -14.08
C LEU A 228 -13.06 3.56 -13.49
N ALA A 229 -13.22 2.50 -14.30
CA ALA A 229 -13.68 1.20 -13.82
C ALA A 229 -12.78 0.68 -12.69
N TYR A 230 -11.45 0.73 -12.88
CA TYR A 230 -10.50 0.28 -11.87
C TYR A 230 -10.52 1.19 -10.62
N ALA A 231 -10.60 2.51 -10.80
CA ALA A 231 -10.73 3.47 -9.70
C ALA A 231 -11.94 3.19 -8.80
N SER A 232 -13.05 2.74 -9.39
CA SER A 232 -14.29 2.43 -8.66
C SER A 232 -14.34 1.03 -8.06
N THR A 233 -13.34 0.17 -8.31
CA THR A 233 -13.29 -1.18 -7.76
C THR A 233 -13.28 -1.12 -6.22
N PRO A 234 -14.30 -1.66 -5.51
CA PRO A 234 -14.41 -1.48 -4.06
C PRO A 234 -13.18 -1.96 -3.30
N ALA A 235 -12.69 -3.16 -3.56
CA ALA A 235 -11.50 -3.69 -2.91
C ALA A 235 -10.26 -2.81 -3.12
N TRP A 236 -10.11 -2.16 -4.30
CA TRP A 236 -9.02 -1.24 -4.59
C TRP A 236 -9.13 0.06 -3.78
N LEU A 237 -10.29 0.71 -3.82
CA LEU A 237 -10.51 1.99 -3.13
C LEU A 237 -10.51 1.81 -1.61
N ILE A 238 -11.13 0.75 -1.07
CA ILE A 238 -11.11 0.43 0.36
C ILE A 238 -9.68 0.16 0.85
N ALA A 239 -8.92 -0.66 0.11
CA ALA A 239 -7.54 -0.96 0.49
C ALA A 239 -6.64 0.29 0.44
N ALA A 240 -6.82 1.14 -0.56
CA ALA A 240 -6.03 2.38 -0.73
C ALA A 240 -6.37 3.45 0.31
N THR A 241 -7.60 3.46 0.84
CA THR A 241 -8.03 4.37 1.91
C THR A 241 -7.84 3.78 3.31
N GLY A 242 -7.41 2.54 3.42
CA GLY A 242 -6.99 1.92 4.68
C GLY A 242 -5.47 1.94 4.80
N THR A 243 -4.97 1.86 6.02
CA THR A 243 -3.54 1.87 6.32
C THR A 243 -2.90 0.49 6.04
N LYS A 244 -2.89 0.06 4.76
CA LYS A 244 -2.40 -1.26 4.29
C LYS A 244 -1.32 -1.13 3.21
N ASN A 245 -0.43 -2.11 3.16
CA ASN A 245 0.64 -2.18 2.16
C ASN A 245 0.21 -2.83 0.82
N ASP A 246 -0.89 -3.58 0.78
CA ASP A 246 -1.35 -4.31 -0.41
C ASP A 246 -1.58 -3.41 -1.65
N PRO A 247 -2.20 -2.21 -1.53
CA PRO A 247 -2.36 -1.30 -2.68
C PRO A 247 -1.02 -0.83 -3.26
N HIS A 248 0.01 -0.68 -2.41
CA HIS A 248 1.32 -0.26 -2.87
C HIS A 248 1.97 -1.31 -3.76
N VAL A 249 1.95 -2.59 -3.34
CA VAL A 249 2.46 -3.69 -4.18
C VAL A 249 1.68 -3.79 -5.49
N ALA A 250 0.35 -3.71 -5.44
CA ALA A 250 -0.49 -3.74 -6.64
C ALA A 250 -0.22 -2.54 -7.57
N GLY A 251 -0.09 -1.33 -7.02
CA GLY A 251 0.24 -0.12 -7.77
C GLY A 251 1.61 -0.20 -8.43
N TYR A 252 2.64 -0.68 -7.72
CA TYR A 252 3.99 -0.87 -8.26
C TYR A 252 4.02 -1.96 -9.34
N PHE A 253 3.31 -3.06 -9.15
CA PHE A 253 3.19 -4.12 -10.16
C PHE A 253 2.54 -3.58 -11.45
N LEU A 254 1.42 -2.85 -11.34
CA LEU A 254 0.75 -2.26 -12.49
C LEU A 254 1.62 -1.19 -13.16
N ALA A 255 2.38 -0.40 -12.40
CA ALA A 255 3.33 0.57 -12.94
C ALA A 255 4.46 -0.12 -13.71
N ALA A 256 5.07 -1.17 -13.15
CA ALA A 256 6.09 -1.96 -13.83
C ALA A 256 5.54 -2.58 -15.13
N LEU A 257 4.32 -3.10 -15.10
CA LEU A 257 3.63 -3.65 -16.27
C LEU A 257 3.38 -2.57 -17.35
N ALA A 258 2.89 -1.39 -16.95
CA ALA A 258 2.65 -0.28 -17.87
C ALA A 258 3.94 0.17 -18.57
N LEU A 259 5.03 0.29 -17.82
CA LEU A 259 6.35 0.67 -18.34
C LEU A 259 6.91 -0.39 -19.29
N ALA A 260 6.83 -1.67 -18.91
CA ALA A 260 7.33 -2.78 -19.75
C ALA A 260 6.56 -2.90 -21.08
N ILE A 261 5.22 -2.78 -21.05
CA ILE A 261 4.38 -2.81 -22.25
C ILE A 261 4.66 -1.59 -23.14
N ASP A 262 4.84 -0.39 -22.57
CA ASP A 262 5.13 0.82 -23.33
C ASP A 262 6.45 0.74 -24.08
N LEU A 263 7.51 0.24 -23.42
CA LEU A 263 8.81 -0.01 -24.05
C LEU A 263 8.67 -0.93 -25.26
N SER A 264 7.98 -2.06 -25.10
CA SER A 264 7.76 -3.02 -26.18
C SER A 264 6.94 -2.41 -27.33
N ALA A 265 5.89 -1.66 -27.04
CA ALA A 265 5.00 -1.06 -28.06
C ALA A 265 5.68 0.03 -28.88
N ARG A 266 6.56 0.83 -28.30
CA ARG A 266 7.27 1.92 -29.03
C ARG A 266 8.24 1.39 -30.03
N ARG A 267 9.06 0.43 -29.68
CA ARG A 267 10.06 -0.12 -30.57
C ARG A 267 9.43 -0.83 -31.77
N SER A 268 8.36 -1.56 -31.56
CA SER A 268 7.64 -2.21 -32.67
C SER A 268 7.01 -1.20 -33.65
N SER A 269 6.76 0.04 -33.21
CA SER A 269 6.25 1.13 -34.06
C SER A 269 7.34 2.04 -34.62
N GLY A 270 8.62 1.70 -34.46
CA GLY A 270 9.77 2.49 -34.92
C GLY A 270 9.97 3.82 -34.19
N ARG A 271 9.25 4.06 -33.07
CA ARG A 271 9.36 5.29 -32.31
C ARG A 271 10.54 5.24 -31.35
N ALA A 272 11.25 6.36 -31.21
CA ALA A 272 12.31 6.49 -30.22
C ALA A 272 11.74 6.24 -28.81
N ALA A 273 12.39 5.37 -28.06
CA ALA A 273 12.07 5.07 -26.68
C ALA A 273 13.25 5.45 -25.79
N ASN A 274 12.97 6.06 -24.64
CA ASN A 274 13.95 6.18 -23.58
C ASN A 274 14.06 4.81 -22.88
N SER A 275 14.88 3.93 -23.44
CA SER A 275 15.06 2.55 -22.91
C SER A 275 15.67 2.56 -21.52
N LEU A 276 16.64 3.45 -21.27
CA LEU A 276 17.27 3.61 -19.95
C LEU A 276 16.24 4.03 -18.89
N GLY A 277 15.47 5.08 -19.17
CA GLY A 277 14.43 5.57 -18.26
C GLY A 277 13.34 4.52 -17.99
N GLY A 278 12.89 3.83 -19.02
CA GLY A 278 11.86 2.79 -18.88
C GLY A 278 12.34 1.58 -18.07
N ILE A 279 13.55 1.08 -18.34
CA ILE A 279 14.14 -0.06 -17.60
C ILE A 279 14.37 0.31 -16.14
N LEU A 280 15.00 1.45 -15.86
CA LEU A 280 15.27 1.89 -14.49
C LEU A 280 13.98 2.14 -13.70
N SER A 281 12.96 2.77 -14.31
CA SER A 281 11.68 2.98 -13.64
C SER A 281 10.95 1.66 -13.35
N THR A 282 11.03 0.68 -14.28
CA THR A 282 10.49 -0.67 -14.06
C THR A 282 11.21 -1.35 -12.90
N ALA A 283 12.55 -1.30 -12.88
CA ALA A 283 13.35 -1.87 -11.79
C ALA A 283 13.02 -1.22 -10.43
N LEU A 284 12.92 0.12 -10.38
CA LEU A 284 12.53 0.83 -9.16
C LEU A 284 11.14 0.43 -8.65
N ALA A 285 10.17 0.25 -9.56
CA ALA A 285 8.83 -0.21 -9.17
C ALA A 285 8.87 -1.61 -8.54
N LEU A 286 9.63 -2.54 -9.13
CA LEU A 286 9.78 -3.89 -8.60
C LEU A 286 10.56 -3.94 -7.29
N LEU A 287 11.60 -3.12 -7.14
CA LEU A 287 12.39 -3.01 -5.91
C LEU A 287 11.56 -2.41 -4.76
N LEU A 288 10.76 -1.37 -5.03
CA LEU A 288 9.81 -0.84 -4.05
C LEU A 288 8.79 -1.90 -3.62
N ALA A 289 8.25 -2.66 -4.58
CA ALA A 289 7.32 -3.73 -4.28
C ALA A 289 7.96 -4.83 -3.41
N ALA A 290 9.19 -5.23 -3.71
CA ALA A 290 9.94 -6.25 -2.95
C ALA A 290 10.18 -5.84 -1.49
N GLY A 291 10.54 -4.57 -1.25
CA GLY A 291 10.69 -4.05 0.10
C GLY A 291 9.35 -3.68 0.79
N THR A 292 8.23 -3.81 0.08
CA THR A 292 6.89 -3.61 0.66
C THR A 292 6.27 -4.93 1.11
N LYS A 293 6.41 -5.99 0.29
CA LYS A 293 5.86 -7.30 0.62
C LYS A 293 6.46 -8.41 -0.26
N ALA A 294 6.86 -9.49 0.35
CA ALA A 294 7.58 -10.58 -0.32
C ALA A 294 6.78 -11.26 -1.45
N TYR A 295 5.44 -11.23 -1.41
CA TYR A 295 4.61 -11.89 -2.41
C TYR A 295 4.76 -11.33 -3.84
N ILE A 296 5.43 -10.20 -4.04
CA ILE A 296 5.76 -9.69 -5.39
C ILE A 296 6.48 -10.75 -6.24
N ALA A 297 7.28 -11.61 -5.62
CA ALA A 297 7.96 -12.70 -6.30
C ALA A 297 6.98 -13.61 -7.08
N HIS A 298 5.78 -13.81 -6.57
CA HIS A 298 4.73 -14.59 -7.22
C HIS A 298 4.13 -13.90 -8.48
N LEU A 299 4.28 -12.58 -8.57
CA LEU A 299 3.76 -11.79 -9.70
C LEU A 299 4.77 -11.70 -10.85
N LEU A 300 6.06 -11.88 -10.57
CA LEU A 300 7.12 -11.75 -11.57
C LEU A 300 6.98 -12.70 -12.76
N PRO A 301 6.65 -14.00 -12.62
CA PRO A 301 6.51 -14.89 -13.76
C PRO A 301 5.47 -14.41 -14.78
N GLY A 302 4.33 -13.90 -14.29
CA GLY A 302 3.30 -13.33 -15.17
C GLY A 302 3.72 -12.03 -15.84
N LEU A 303 4.42 -11.14 -15.11
CA LEU A 303 5.02 -9.94 -15.70
C LEU A 303 6.00 -10.28 -16.83
N ILE A 304 6.91 -11.23 -16.56
CA ILE A 304 7.90 -11.70 -17.55
C ILE A 304 7.19 -12.30 -18.77
N LEU A 305 6.16 -13.12 -18.55
CA LEU A 305 5.38 -13.72 -19.63
C LEU A 305 4.72 -12.66 -20.52
N ILE A 306 4.09 -11.63 -19.92
CA ILE A 306 3.49 -10.53 -20.68
C ILE A 306 4.57 -9.77 -21.44
N ALA A 307 5.66 -9.41 -20.78
CA ALA A 307 6.76 -8.68 -21.40
C ALA A 307 7.38 -9.46 -22.58
N ALA A 308 7.49 -10.78 -22.46
CA ALA A 308 8.02 -11.66 -23.48
C ALA A 308 7.07 -11.87 -24.66
N LEU A 309 5.76 -12.02 -24.44
CA LEU A 309 4.79 -12.43 -25.45
C LEU A 309 3.92 -11.27 -25.99
N HIS A 310 4.05 -10.06 -25.46
CA HIS A 310 3.23 -8.92 -25.88
C HIS A 310 3.39 -8.60 -27.37
N GLN A 311 4.58 -8.77 -27.91
CA GLN A 311 4.87 -8.65 -29.34
C GLN A 311 4.85 -10.02 -30.05
N PRO A 312 4.45 -10.11 -31.34
CA PRO A 312 4.43 -11.38 -32.06
C PRO A 312 5.82 -11.93 -32.34
N GLY A 313 6.02 -13.23 -32.09
CA GLY A 313 7.20 -13.99 -32.48
C GLY A 313 8.35 -14.00 -31.48
N TRP A 314 9.38 -14.83 -31.75
CA TRP A 314 10.62 -14.93 -30.97
C TRP A 314 11.44 -13.63 -30.96
N SER A 315 11.03 -12.63 -31.71
CA SER A 315 11.60 -11.29 -31.72
C SER A 315 11.52 -10.56 -30.39
N SER A 316 10.70 -11.03 -29.44
CA SER A 316 10.53 -10.38 -28.12
C SER A 316 11.78 -10.47 -27.25
N LEU A 317 12.51 -11.59 -27.24
CA LEU A 317 13.81 -11.68 -26.56
C LEU A 317 14.85 -10.76 -27.20
N GLN A 318 14.87 -10.70 -28.52
CA GLN A 318 15.76 -9.80 -29.27
C GLN A 318 15.37 -8.34 -29.02
N LEU A 319 14.08 -8.06 -28.90
CA LEU A 319 13.55 -6.74 -28.53
C LEU A 319 14.11 -6.27 -27.18
N TRP A 320 14.05 -7.12 -26.15
CA TRP A 320 14.55 -6.81 -24.82
C TRP A 320 16.09 -6.70 -24.79
N ARG A 321 16.79 -7.59 -25.49
CA ARG A 321 18.25 -7.47 -25.68
C ARG A 321 18.64 -6.14 -26.32
N ASN A 322 17.86 -5.69 -27.32
CA ASN A 322 18.09 -4.43 -27.97
C ASN A 322 17.79 -3.25 -27.04
N HIS A 323 16.69 -3.31 -26.22
CA HIS A 323 16.42 -2.27 -25.22
C HIS A 323 17.55 -2.16 -24.20
N LEU A 324 18.10 -3.28 -23.75
CA LEU A 324 19.23 -3.30 -22.84
C LEU A 324 20.48 -2.68 -23.49
N SER A 325 20.76 -3.03 -24.74
CA SER A 325 21.88 -2.45 -25.49
C SER A 325 21.72 -0.94 -25.69
N ASP A 326 20.48 -0.48 -26.00
CA ASP A 326 20.18 0.94 -26.15
C ASP A 326 20.29 1.68 -24.80
N ALA A 327 19.83 1.07 -23.71
CA ALA A 327 19.96 1.65 -22.37
C ALA A 327 21.43 1.81 -21.97
N VAL A 328 22.27 0.81 -22.23
CA VAL A 328 23.73 0.91 -22.00
C VAL A 328 24.35 2.00 -22.86
N ARG A 329 23.95 2.11 -24.14
CA ARG A 329 24.41 3.19 -25.04
C ARG A 329 23.98 4.57 -24.52
N GLN A 330 22.71 4.73 -24.15
CA GLN A 330 22.18 5.97 -23.56
C GLN A 330 22.94 6.31 -22.28
N LEU A 331 23.17 5.35 -21.37
CA LEU A 331 23.91 5.58 -20.15
C LEU A 331 25.35 6.06 -20.43
N ARG A 332 26.01 5.52 -21.47
CA ARG A 332 27.37 5.97 -21.86
C ARG A 332 27.39 7.40 -22.43
N GLN A 333 26.30 7.85 -23.04
CA GLN A 333 26.16 9.21 -23.58
C GLN A 333 25.81 10.24 -22.51
N GLU A 334 25.30 9.80 -21.34
CA GLU A 334 24.98 10.70 -20.24
C GLU A 334 26.24 11.34 -19.63
N THR A 335 26.07 12.54 -19.07
CA THR A 335 27.12 13.21 -18.31
C THR A 335 27.50 12.41 -17.07
N VAL A 336 28.72 12.60 -16.56
CA VAL A 336 29.17 11.94 -15.32
C VAL A 336 28.17 12.19 -14.19
N ARG A 337 27.67 13.43 -14.05
CA ARG A 337 26.67 13.79 -13.01
C ARG A 337 25.36 12.99 -13.17
N ALA A 338 24.86 12.87 -14.40
CA ALA A 338 23.64 12.12 -14.67
C ALA A 338 23.86 10.61 -14.37
N ARG A 339 24.98 10.04 -14.80
CA ARG A 339 25.36 8.65 -14.48
C ARG A 339 25.45 8.40 -12.98
N THR A 340 26.07 9.31 -12.23
CA THR A 340 26.15 9.23 -10.77
C THR A 340 24.74 9.28 -10.15
N GLY A 341 23.89 10.21 -10.60
CA GLY A 341 22.49 10.32 -10.12
C GLY A 341 21.67 9.05 -10.40
N LEU A 342 21.78 8.49 -11.60
CA LEU A 342 21.10 7.23 -11.97
C LEU A 342 21.65 6.03 -11.18
N GLY A 343 22.97 6.00 -10.93
CA GLY A 343 23.60 5.01 -10.04
C GLY A 343 23.09 5.10 -8.60
N LEU A 344 22.97 6.31 -8.04
CA LEU A 344 22.41 6.53 -6.71
C LEU A 344 20.94 6.11 -6.62
N LEU A 345 20.13 6.36 -7.67
CA LEU A 345 18.74 5.88 -7.72
C LEU A 345 18.69 4.35 -7.69
N LEU A 346 19.55 3.68 -8.45
CA LEU A 346 19.61 2.22 -8.48
C LEU A 346 20.08 1.66 -7.12
N CYS A 347 21.14 2.21 -6.55
CA CYS A 347 21.63 1.81 -5.22
C CYS A 347 20.58 2.01 -4.13
N GLY A 348 19.89 3.15 -4.13
CA GLY A 348 18.78 3.41 -3.22
C GLY A 348 17.61 2.45 -3.44
N GLY A 349 17.31 2.10 -4.70
CA GLY A 349 16.31 1.09 -5.03
C GLY A 349 16.67 -0.28 -4.50
N LEU A 350 17.92 -0.72 -4.70
CA LEU A 350 18.43 -1.97 -4.16
C LEU A 350 18.39 -1.97 -2.62
N LEU A 351 18.75 -0.85 -1.98
CA LEU A 351 18.64 -0.71 -0.53
C LEU A 351 17.19 -0.88 -0.08
N LEU A 352 16.22 -0.14 -0.63
CA LEU A 352 14.81 -0.26 -0.25
C LEU A 352 14.22 -1.65 -0.58
N GLY A 353 14.68 -2.28 -1.67
CA GLY A 353 14.20 -3.59 -2.08
C GLY A 353 14.72 -4.75 -1.24
N SER A 354 15.89 -4.61 -0.59
CA SER A 354 16.57 -5.71 0.10
C SER A 354 16.82 -5.49 1.59
N TYR A 355 16.77 -4.25 2.09
CA TYR A 355 17.12 -3.92 3.47
C TYR A 355 16.42 -4.81 4.51
N TRP A 356 15.12 -4.99 4.39
CA TRP A 356 14.34 -5.76 5.35
C TRP A 356 14.72 -7.24 5.38
N ASN A 357 14.94 -7.81 4.20
CA ASN A 357 15.37 -9.20 4.05
C ASN A 357 16.80 -9.41 4.55
N ILE A 358 17.73 -8.48 4.27
CA ILE A 358 19.11 -8.53 4.76
C ILE A 358 19.13 -8.37 6.29
N ARG A 359 18.36 -7.43 6.85
CA ARG A 359 18.20 -7.26 8.29
C ARG A 359 17.74 -8.56 8.95
N ASN A 360 16.67 -9.16 8.42
CA ASN A 360 16.14 -10.41 8.95
C ASN A 360 17.17 -11.54 8.86
N TRP A 361 17.87 -11.66 7.73
CA TRP A 361 18.92 -12.66 7.56
C TRP A 361 20.03 -12.51 8.59
N ILE A 362 20.50 -11.29 8.84
CA ILE A 362 21.53 -11.03 9.84
C ILE A 362 21.04 -11.39 11.26
N LEU A 363 19.78 -11.07 11.59
CA LEU A 363 19.25 -11.24 12.92
C LEU A 363 18.78 -12.67 13.23
N THR A 364 18.26 -13.39 12.23
CA THR A 364 17.58 -14.68 12.44
C THR A 364 18.12 -15.82 11.58
N GLY A 365 19.04 -15.55 10.64
CA GLY A 365 19.48 -16.53 9.65
C GLY A 365 18.47 -16.80 8.53
N ASN A 366 17.32 -16.10 8.52
CA ASN A 366 16.25 -16.29 7.56
C ASN A 366 15.80 -14.95 6.96
N PRO A 367 16.06 -14.70 5.65
CA PRO A 367 15.66 -13.45 5.01
C PRO A 367 14.15 -13.24 4.92
N PHE A 368 13.36 -14.32 5.06
CA PHE A 368 11.90 -14.30 4.98
C PHE A 368 11.21 -14.43 6.36
N TYR A 369 12.00 -14.33 7.45
CA TYR A 369 11.41 -14.35 8.77
C TYR A 369 10.22 -13.37 8.88
N PRO A 370 9.08 -13.73 9.50
CA PRO A 370 8.86 -14.90 10.35
C PRO A 370 8.39 -16.19 9.62
N TYR A 371 8.56 -16.29 8.32
CA TYR A 371 8.11 -17.45 7.57
C TYR A 371 9.23 -18.48 7.39
N GLU A 372 9.01 -19.70 7.88
CA GLU A 372 9.76 -20.86 7.43
C GLU A 372 9.37 -21.15 5.98
N VAL A 373 10.33 -21.26 5.07
CA VAL A 373 10.09 -21.53 3.65
C VAL A 373 10.42 -22.97 3.34
N THR A 374 9.40 -23.74 2.92
CA THR A 374 9.54 -25.12 2.43
C THR A 374 9.13 -25.22 0.97
N VAL A 375 9.84 -26.03 0.19
CA VAL A 375 9.52 -26.35 -1.20
C VAL A 375 9.41 -27.85 -1.32
N GLU A 376 8.23 -28.35 -1.70
CA GLU A 376 7.91 -29.79 -1.78
C GLU A 376 8.35 -30.54 -0.49
N GLY A 377 8.05 -29.96 0.67
CA GLY A 377 8.39 -30.50 1.99
C GLY A 377 9.85 -30.32 2.41
N ALA A 378 10.76 -29.91 1.52
CA ALA A 378 12.15 -29.62 1.87
C ALA A 378 12.29 -28.20 2.45
N PRO A 379 12.80 -28.04 3.69
CA PRO A 379 12.97 -26.73 4.29
C PRO A 379 14.19 -26.02 3.66
N ILE A 380 13.92 -24.84 3.07
CA ILE A 380 14.96 -23.94 2.54
C ILE A 380 15.44 -23.00 3.64
N PHE A 381 14.50 -22.41 4.41
CA PHE A 381 14.78 -21.62 5.60
C PHE A 381 13.97 -22.15 6.77
N ARG A 382 14.63 -22.60 7.84
CA ARG A 382 14.01 -23.36 8.94
C ARG A 382 13.58 -22.50 10.13
N THR A 383 14.15 -21.31 10.28
CA THR A 383 13.81 -20.45 11.42
C THR A 383 12.56 -19.63 11.10
N GLY A 384 11.47 -19.85 11.81
CA GLY A 384 10.25 -19.06 11.66
C GLY A 384 9.08 -19.69 12.38
N ASP A 385 8.21 -18.84 12.93
CA ASP A 385 7.00 -19.24 13.66
C ASP A 385 5.81 -19.52 12.73
N ARG A 386 5.97 -19.23 11.43
CA ARG A 386 4.95 -19.42 10.40
C ARG A 386 5.53 -20.17 9.22
N THR A 387 4.80 -21.10 8.66
CA THR A 387 5.25 -21.90 7.52
C THR A 387 4.67 -21.38 6.20
N ALA A 388 5.54 -20.97 5.28
CA ALA A 388 5.20 -20.69 3.88
C ALA A 388 5.57 -21.93 3.05
N ARG A 389 4.57 -22.70 2.64
CA ARG A 389 4.74 -23.93 1.85
C ARG A 389 4.49 -23.64 0.38
N LEU A 390 5.46 -23.97 -0.45
CA LEU A 390 5.34 -23.93 -1.92
C LEU A 390 5.23 -25.39 -2.41
N GLU A 391 4.00 -25.86 -2.56
CA GLU A 391 3.66 -27.25 -2.90
C GLU A 391 2.61 -27.25 -4.03
N LEU A 392 2.79 -28.07 -5.06
CA LEU A 392 1.87 -28.20 -6.20
C LEU A 392 0.50 -28.73 -5.75
N ASP A 393 0.46 -29.69 -4.81
CA ASP A 393 -0.79 -30.22 -4.26
C ASP A 393 -1.58 -29.11 -3.56
N ARG A 394 -0.90 -28.17 -2.93
CA ARG A 394 -1.53 -27.00 -2.32
C ARG A 394 -2.15 -26.07 -3.35
N LEU A 395 -1.53 -25.93 -4.52
CA LEU A 395 -2.11 -25.16 -5.61
C LEU A 395 -3.45 -25.75 -6.06
N PHE A 396 -3.52 -27.07 -6.28
CA PHE A 396 -4.76 -27.74 -6.68
C PHE A 396 -5.84 -27.65 -5.60
N GLY A 397 -5.48 -27.88 -4.34
CA GLY A 397 -6.39 -27.70 -3.21
C GLY A 397 -6.87 -26.24 -3.05
N ASN A 398 -6.02 -25.25 -3.34
CA ASN A 398 -6.40 -23.85 -3.32
C ASN A 398 -7.33 -23.48 -4.50
N LEU A 399 -7.15 -24.06 -5.68
CA LEU A 399 -8.05 -23.88 -6.83
C LEU A 399 -9.43 -24.46 -6.54
N GLU A 400 -9.50 -25.66 -5.96
CA GLU A 400 -10.75 -26.27 -5.50
C GLU A 400 -11.44 -25.43 -4.43
N ASN A 401 -10.68 -24.94 -3.44
CA ASN A 401 -11.18 -24.01 -2.43
C ASN A 401 -11.71 -22.70 -3.04
N LEU A 402 -11.03 -22.15 -4.06
CA LEU A 402 -11.53 -20.95 -4.75
C LEU A 402 -12.89 -21.20 -5.39
N ALA A 403 -13.05 -22.32 -6.06
CA ALA A 403 -14.33 -22.70 -6.70
C ALA A 403 -15.44 -22.90 -5.65
N SER A 404 -15.15 -23.57 -4.54
CA SER A 404 -16.12 -23.83 -3.47
C SER A 404 -16.56 -22.57 -2.72
N LYS A 405 -15.70 -21.52 -2.68
CA LYS A 405 -16.01 -20.24 -2.01
C LYS A 405 -17.01 -19.38 -2.77
N PHE A 406 -17.24 -19.63 -4.05
CA PHE A 406 -18.29 -18.96 -4.78
C PHE A 406 -19.66 -19.44 -4.27
N GLY A 407 -20.33 -18.59 -3.49
CA GLY A 407 -21.65 -18.90 -2.91
C GLY A 407 -21.63 -19.52 -1.50
N ASP A 408 -20.46 -19.81 -0.93
CA ASP A 408 -20.35 -20.22 0.47
C ASP A 408 -20.83 -19.08 1.39
N LYS A 409 -21.75 -19.39 2.31
CA LYS A 409 -22.32 -18.41 3.25
C LYS A 409 -21.37 -18.03 4.37
N GLN A 410 -20.45 -18.94 4.74
CA GLN A 410 -19.51 -18.69 5.84
C GLN A 410 -18.27 -17.89 5.40
N ASP A 411 -17.84 -18.08 4.16
CA ASP A 411 -16.62 -17.46 3.63
C ASP A 411 -16.81 -17.07 2.13
N PRO A 412 -17.82 -16.25 1.80
CA PRO A 412 -18.20 -16.03 0.41
C PRO A 412 -17.23 -15.09 -0.33
N ILE A 413 -16.95 -15.44 -1.58
CA ILE A 413 -16.34 -14.52 -2.55
C ILE A 413 -17.47 -13.97 -3.41
N ARG A 414 -18.01 -12.82 -3.08
CA ARG A 414 -19.18 -12.24 -3.73
C ARG A 414 -18.93 -10.81 -4.20
N PRO A 415 -19.57 -10.40 -5.31
CA PRO A 415 -19.42 -9.03 -5.83
C PRO A 415 -20.02 -7.95 -4.91
N ASP A 416 -20.99 -8.32 -4.09
CA ASP A 416 -21.71 -7.45 -3.16
C ASP A 416 -21.00 -7.25 -1.81
N LEU A 417 -19.90 -7.95 -1.55
CA LEU A 417 -19.09 -7.72 -0.36
C LEU A 417 -18.06 -6.60 -0.61
N PRO A 418 -18.17 -5.47 0.07
CA PRO A 418 -17.28 -4.33 -0.16
C PRO A 418 -15.92 -4.47 0.51
N ASN A 419 -15.72 -5.48 1.36
CA ASN A 419 -14.47 -5.70 2.07
C ASN A 419 -13.31 -6.13 1.15
N THR A 420 -12.42 -6.95 1.61
CA THR A 420 -11.19 -7.34 0.90
C THR A 420 -11.41 -8.15 -0.39
N THR A 421 -12.63 -8.66 -0.66
CA THR A 421 -12.93 -9.54 -1.79
C THR A 421 -13.75 -8.89 -2.89
N GLY A 422 -14.46 -7.81 -2.59
CA GLY A 422 -15.40 -7.19 -3.53
C GLY A 422 -14.71 -6.50 -4.69
N TRP A 423 -14.72 -7.12 -5.86
CA TRP A 423 -14.27 -6.47 -7.10
C TRP A 423 -15.36 -5.60 -7.75
N GLY A 424 -16.59 -5.72 -7.27
CA GLY A 424 -17.72 -4.88 -7.63
C GLY A 424 -18.39 -5.22 -8.95
N TRP A 425 -19.51 -4.57 -9.18
CA TRP A 425 -20.40 -4.84 -10.31
C TRP A 425 -19.81 -4.49 -11.67
N VAL A 426 -18.91 -3.50 -11.74
CA VAL A 426 -18.23 -3.17 -13.00
C VAL A 426 -17.38 -4.35 -13.47
N VAL A 427 -16.68 -5.02 -12.56
CA VAL A 427 -15.81 -6.15 -12.90
C VAL A 427 -16.65 -7.39 -13.25
N TYR A 428 -17.56 -7.81 -12.39
CA TYR A 428 -18.30 -9.04 -12.60
C TYR A 428 -19.39 -8.90 -13.66
N GLY A 429 -20.13 -7.78 -13.66
CA GLY A 429 -21.26 -7.57 -14.56
C GLY A 429 -20.88 -7.21 -15.99
N ILE A 430 -19.76 -6.53 -16.19
CA ILE A 430 -19.37 -6.01 -17.51
C ILE A 430 -17.96 -6.46 -17.90
N GLY A 431 -17.00 -6.31 -17.00
CA GLY A 431 -15.58 -6.59 -17.27
C GLY A 431 -15.29 -8.06 -17.55
N LEU A 432 -15.89 -8.97 -16.79
CA LEU A 432 -15.75 -10.41 -17.01
C LEU A 432 -16.35 -10.86 -18.36
N PRO A 433 -17.59 -10.51 -18.73
CA PRO A 433 -18.10 -10.78 -20.08
C PRO A 433 -17.20 -10.18 -21.19
N ALA A 434 -16.70 -8.96 -20.99
CA ALA A 434 -15.76 -8.32 -21.93
C ALA A 434 -14.45 -9.10 -22.05
N ALA A 435 -13.93 -9.63 -20.94
CA ALA A 435 -12.70 -10.44 -20.94
C ALA A 435 -12.92 -11.76 -21.69
N LEU A 436 -14.02 -12.46 -21.43
CA LEU A 436 -14.36 -13.70 -22.13
C LEU A 436 -14.50 -13.49 -23.64
N TRP A 437 -15.20 -12.42 -24.05
CA TRP A 437 -15.30 -12.02 -25.46
C TRP A 437 -13.92 -11.71 -26.06
N GLY A 438 -13.11 -10.92 -25.36
CA GLY A 438 -11.81 -10.51 -25.84
C GLY A 438 -10.79 -11.63 -25.91
N LEU A 439 -10.87 -12.65 -25.03
CA LEU A 439 -10.07 -13.87 -25.11
C LEU A 439 -10.24 -14.60 -26.44
N ILE A 440 -11.45 -14.61 -26.99
CA ILE A 440 -11.74 -15.23 -28.30
C ILE A 440 -11.18 -14.36 -29.43
N ARG A 441 -11.33 -13.05 -29.35
CA ARG A 441 -11.12 -12.12 -30.47
C ARG A 441 -9.73 -11.47 -30.51
N ARG A 442 -9.04 -11.30 -29.37
CA ARG A 442 -7.86 -10.42 -29.26
C ARG A 442 -6.63 -11.12 -28.66
N ARG A 443 -5.59 -11.32 -29.51
CA ARG A 443 -4.32 -11.91 -29.07
C ARG A 443 -3.69 -11.16 -27.89
N ARG A 444 -3.70 -9.81 -27.90
CA ARG A 444 -3.10 -9.00 -26.82
C ARG A 444 -3.80 -9.26 -25.48
N LEU A 445 -5.12 -9.42 -25.46
CA LEU A 445 -5.85 -9.75 -24.26
C LEU A 445 -5.57 -11.18 -23.80
N ARG A 446 -5.39 -12.15 -24.72
CA ARG A 446 -4.97 -13.53 -24.36
C ARG A 446 -3.63 -13.54 -23.64
N VAL A 447 -2.64 -12.78 -24.14
CA VAL A 447 -1.31 -12.67 -23.50
C VAL A 447 -1.42 -12.02 -22.12
N LEU A 448 -2.17 -10.93 -22.01
CA LEU A 448 -2.41 -10.30 -20.70
C LEU A 448 -3.08 -11.27 -19.74
N SER A 449 -4.16 -11.92 -20.17
CA SER A 449 -4.88 -12.89 -19.34
C SER A 449 -3.99 -14.05 -18.91
N ALA A 450 -3.17 -14.58 -19.80
CA ALA A 450 -2.20 -15.63 -19.46
C ALA A 450 -1.22 -15.17 -18.38
N GLY A 451 -0.64 -13.97 -18.52
CA GLY A 451 0.28 -13.45 -17.52
C GLY A 451 -0.39 -13.14 -16.17
N PHE A 452 -1.59 -12.56 -16.21
CA PHE A 452 -2.37 -12.33 -14.98
C PHE A 452 -2.75 -13.65 -14.29
N LEU A 453 -3.14 -14.67 -15.05
CA LEU A 453 -3.42 -16.01 -14.51
C LEU A 453 -2.17 -16.66 -13.92
N VAL A 454 -1.01 -16.58 -14.61
CA VAL A 454 0.26 -17.09 -14.06
C VAL A 454 0.61 -16.39 -12.75
N SER A 455 0.45 -15.06 -12.66
CA SER A 455 0.65 -14.33 -11.42
C SER A 455 -0.35 -14.75 -10.32
N LEU A 456 -1.62 -14.97 -10.69
CA LEU A 456 -2.65 -15.45 -9.75
C LEU A 456 -2.31 -16.84 -9.22
N LEU A 457 -1.94 -17.77 -10.11
CA LEU A 457 -1.50 -19.11 -9.72
C LEU A 457 -0.27 -19.05 -8.81
N GLY A 458 0.68 -18.15 -9.10
CA GLY A 458 1.83 -17.89 -8.21
C GLY A 458 1.40 -17.50 -6.80
N VAL A 459 0.46 -16.57 -6.65
CA VAL A 459 -0.09 -16.20 -5.33
C VAL A 459 -0.77 -17.39 -4.66
N MET A 460 -1.50 -18.20 -5.41
CA MET A 460 -2.23 -19.37 -4.90
C MET A 460 -1.34 -20.54 -4.49
N LEU A 461 -0.08 -20.59 -4.95
CA LEU A 461 0.91 -21.57 -4.46
C LEU A 461 1.18 -21.41 -2.95
N SER A 462 1.14 -20.20 -2.42
CA SER A 462 1.48 -19.92 -1.03
C SER A 462 0.29 -19.48 -0.17
N ASN A 463 -0.79 -18.97 -0.78
CA ASN A 463 -1.89 -18.36 -0.06
C ASN A 463 -3.21 -19.07 -0.33
N ARG A 464 -3.84 -19.58 0.74
CA ARG A 464 -5.18 -20.14 0.66
C ARG A 464 -6.18 -19.04 0.27
N PRO A 465 -7.06 -19.26 -0.72
CA PRO A 465 -8.16 -18.35 -1.02
C PRO A 465 -9.08 -18.20 0.19
N SER A 466 -9.29 -16.96 0.58
CA SER A 466 -10.24 -16.57 1.61
C SER A 466 -10.63 -15.11 1.40
N PRO A 467 -11.74 -14.61 1.95
CA PRO A 467 -12.09 -13.19 1.86
C PRO A 467 -10.95 -12.27 2.27
N TRP A 468 -10.17 -12.64 3.27
CA TRP A 468 -9.04 -11.85 3.77
C TRP A 468 -7.82 -11.88 2.85
N ASN A 469 -7.51 -13.02 2.23
CA ASN A 469 -6.34 -13.20 1.38
C ASN A 469 -6.55 -12.69 -0.04
N MET A 470 -7.80 -12.46 -0.48
CA MET A 470 -8.10 -11.86 -1.78
C MET A 470 -7.54 -10.44 -1.94
N ARG A 471 -7.15 -9.78 -0.84
CA ARG A 471 -6.40 -8.52 -0.88
C ARG A 471 -5.06 -8.62 -1.61
N TYR A 472 -4.44 -9.81 -1.67
CA TYR A 472 -3.20 -10.02 -2.42
C TYR A 472 -3.40 -10.02 -3.94
N VAL A 473 -4.62 -10.00 -4.42
CA VAL A 473 -4.96 -10.02 -5.85
C VAL A 473 -5.79 -8.80 -6.29
N ILE A 474 -5.75 -7.70 -5.54
CA ILE A 474 -6.47 -6.44 -5.88
C ILE A 474 -5.94 -5.76 -7.16
N TRP A 475 -4.81 -6.21 -7.69
CA TRP A 475 -4.31 -5.85 -9.02
C TRP A 475 -5.05 -6.59 -10.15
N PHE A 476 -5.62 -7.77 -9.87
CA PHE A 476 -6.23 -8.64 -10.88
C PHE A 476 -7.46 -8.02 -11.59
N PRO A 477 -8.35 -7.27 -10.91
CA PRO A 477 -9.44 -6.54 -11.55
C PRO A 477 -9.03 -5.63 -12.71
N ALA A 478 -7.77 -5.16 -12.75
CA ALA A 478 -7.27 -4.36 -13.86
C ALA A 478 -7.38 -5.09 -15.22
N LEU A 479 -7.25 -6.42 -15.25
CA LEU A 479 -7.46 -7.22 -16.46
C LEU A 479 -8.86 -7.03 -17.03
N PHE A 480 -9.88 -7.11 -16.20
CA PHE A 480 -11.30 -6.98 -16.60
C PHE A 480 -11.62 -5.53 -17.02
N CYS A 481 -11.03 -4.55 -16.34
CA CYS A 481 -11.16 -3.14 -16.71
C CYS A 481 -10.49 -2.82 -18.06
N LEU A 482 -9.35 -3.46 -18.35
CA LEU A 482 -8.68 -3.35 -19.66
C LEU A 482 -9.49 -4.06 -20.77
N ALA A 483 -10.08 -5.20 -20.46
CA ALA A 483 -10.99 -5.89 -21.39
C ALA A 483 -12.21 -5.04 -21.71
N LEU A 484 -12.81 -4.40 -20.70
CA LEU A 484 -13.89 -3.43 -20.90
C LEU A 484 -13.44 -2.26 -21.79
N ALA A 485 -12.24 -1.72 -21.59
CA ALA A 485 -11.71 -0.65 -22.44
C ALA A 485 -11.59 -1.09 -23.91
N ILE A 486 -11.09 -2.30 -24.16
CA ILE A 486 -10.99 -2.87 -25.51
C ILE A 486 -12.37 -3.06 -26.11
N LEU A 487 -13.32 -3.67 -25.39
CA LEU A 487 -14.69 -3.86 -25.85
C LEU A 487 -15.35 -2.51 -26.19
N TRP A 488 -15.13 -1.50 -25.34
CA TRP A 488 -15.68 -0.15 -25.54
C TRP A 488 -15.22 0.49 -26.83
N ASP A 489 -13.94 0.32 -27.17
CA ASP A 489 -13.34 0.90 -28.36
C ASP A 489 -13.77 0.18 -29.64
N GLU A 490 -13.94 -1.13 -29.56
CA GLU A 490 -14.25 -1.97 -30.71
C GLU A 490 -15.74 -2.21 -30.95
N TRP A 491 -16.59 -1.58 -30.12
CA TRP A 491 -18.04 -1.75 -30.29
C TRP A 491 -18.50 -1.22 -31.64
N PRO A 492 -19.24 -2.04 -32.43
CA PRO A 492 -19.62 -1.66 -33.78
C PRO A 492 -20.38 -0.33 -33.84
N ALA A 493 -19.96 0.58 -34.73
CA ALA A 493 -20.57 1.90 -34.85
C ALA A 493 -22.06 1.86 -35.22
N GLY A 494 -22.50 0.79 -35.93
CA GLY A 494 -23.91 0.58 -36.30
C GLY A 494 -24.83 0.21 -35.14
N MET A 495 -24.28 -0.27 -34.01
CA MET A 495 -25.03 -0.71 -32.83
C MET A 495 -25.20 0.40 -31.79
N ARG A 496 -25.66 1.58 -32.20
CA ARG A 496 -25.77 2.77 -31.32
C ARG A 496 -26.61 2.54 -30.07
N LEU A 497 -27.75 1.83 -30.21
CA LEU A 497 -28.64 1.55 -29.06
C LEU A 497 -27.96 0.65 -28.02
N ALA A 498 -27.31 -0.42 -28.46
CA ALA A 498 -26.58 -1.33 -27.58
C ALA A 498 -25.40 -0.63 -26.90
N ARG A 499 -24.69 0.27 -27.60
CA ARG A 499 -23.62 1.10 -27.01
C ARG A 499 -24.16 2.05 -25.93
N ARG A 500 -25.34 2.63 -26.12
CA ARG A 500 -26.01 3.43 -25.09
C ARG A 500 -26.41 2.57 -23.90
N GLY A 501 -26.96 1.38 -24.15
CA GLY A 501 -27.27 0.41 -23.10
C GLY A 501 -26.05 0.04 -22.28
N LEU A 502 -24.90 -0.27 -22.91
CA LEU A 502 -23.63 -0.52 -22.23
C LEU A 502 -23.16 0.66 -21.39
N ALA A 503 -23.32 1.90 -21.90
CA ALA A 503 -22.98 3.11 -21.15
C ALA A 503 -23.86 3.28 -19.90
N VAL A 504 -25.16 3.03 -20.00
CA VAL A 504 -26.08 3.06 -18.86
C VAL A 504 -25.73 1.99 -17.84
N LEU A 505 -25.49 0.75 -18.27
CA LEU A 505 -25.06 -0.34 -17.39
C LEU A 505 -23.74 -0.01 -16.68
N PHE A 506 -22.79 0.59 -17.40
CA PHE A 506 -21.52 1.04 -16.81
C PHE A 506 -21.73 2.10 -15.73
N VAL A 507 -22.57 3.11 -16.00
CA VAL A 507 -22.89 4.16 -15.00
C VAL A 507 -23.55 3.57 -13.77
N LEU A 508 -24.53 2.68 -13.94
CA LEU A 508 -25.23 2.02 -12.83
C LEU A 508 -24.25 1.14 -12.01
N ALA A 509 -23.47 0.30 -12.67
CA ALA A 509 -22.51 -0.57 -12.02
C ALA A 509 -21.42 0.24 -11.26
N LEU A 510 -20.96 1.35 -11.83
CA LEU A 510 -20.00 2.25 -11.21
C LEU A 510 -20.61 2.96 -9.98
N GLY A 511 -21.85 3.41 -10.08
CA GLY A 511 -22.60 3.97 -8.95
C GLY A 511 -22.75 2.96 -7.82
N LEU A 512 -23.12 1.71 -8.12
CA LEU A 512 -23.20 0.64 -7.13
C LEU A 512 -21.85 0.38 -6.46
N ASN A 513 -20.74 0.36 -7.22
CA ASN A 513 -19.40 0.21 -6.65
C ASN A 513 -19.08 1.30 -5.62
N PHE A 514 -19.38 2.57 -5.94
CA PHE A 514 -19.16 3.68 -5.00
C PHE A 514 -20.07 3.57 -3.77
N VAL A 515 -21.35 3.21 -3.93
CA VAL A 515 -22.26 3.00 -2.79
C VAL A 515 -21.72 1.90 -1.88
N MET A 516 -21.31 0.76 -2.43
CA MET A 516 -20.70 -0.32 -1.65
C MET A 516 -19.46 0.17 -0.89
N THR A 517 -18.61 0.97 -1.54
CA THR A 517 -17.38 1.49 -0.94
C THR A 517 -17.67 2.49 0.18
N LEU A 518 -18.64 3.38 -0.01
CA LEU A 518 -19.00 4.39 0.98
C LEU A 518 -19.66 3.78 2.22
N ASN A 519 -20.41 2.69 2.05
CA ASN A 519 -21.04 1.98 3.17
C ASN A 519 -20.05 1.13 3.98
N TYR A 520 -18.83 0.94 3.49
CA TYR A 520 -17.84 0.14 4.21
C TYR A 520 -16.97 1.02 5.12
N ASN A 521 -17.44 1.26 6.32
CA ASN A 521 -16.71 2.04 7.34
C ASN A 521 -16.49 1.27 8.64
N LYS A 522 -17.07 0.08 8.80
CA LYS A 522 -17.03 -0.73 10.04
C LYS A 522 -17.42 0.04 11.30
N ILE A 523 -18.28 1.02 11.16
CA ILE A 523 -18.80 1.86 12.24
C ILE A 523 -20.30 2.03 12.06
N SER A 524 -21.06 1.82 13.10
CA SER A 524 -22.49 2.08 13.13
C SER A 524 -22.78 3.60 13.20
N ALA A 525 -24.01 3.99 12.89
CA ALA A 525 -24.41 5.39 12.95
C ALA A 525 -24.33 5.95 14.38
N ASP A 526 -24.61 5.12 15.38
CA ASP A 526 -24.58 5.53 16.81
C ASP A 526 -23.14 5.64 17.33
N GLU A 527 -22.27 4.69 16.96
CA GLU A 527 -20.83 4.79 17.25
C GLU A 527 -20.22 6.04 16.61
N PHE A 528 -20.58 6.34 15.35
CA PHE A 528 -20.11 7.55 14.68
C PHE A 528 -20.60 8.82 15.37
N ARG A 529 -21.86 8.86 15.82
CA ARG A 529 -22.39 10.00 16.58
C ARG A 529 -21.64 10.18 17.90
N SER A 530 -21.47 9.11 18.66
CA SER A 530 -20.69 9.13 19.92
C SER A 530 -19.27 9.60 19.70
N MET A 531 -18.64 9.21 18.60
CA MET A 531 -17.28 9.64 18.26
C MET A 531 -17.22 11.15 17.93
N LEU A 532 -18.25 11.71 17.29
CA LEU A 532 -18.30 13.15 17.00
C LEU A 532 -18.38 14.03 18.26
N GLU A 533 -18.85 13.47 19.38
CA GLU A 533 -18.89 14.13 20.66
C GLU A 533 -17.51 14.17 21.35
N LEU A 534 -16.56 13.32 20.91
CA LEU A 534 -15.20 13.32 21.43
C LEU A 534 -14.39 14.48 20.84
N PRO A 535 -13.50 15.10 21.62
CA PRO A 535 -12.49 15.99 21.06
C PRO A 535 -11.71 15.30 19.94
N ALA A 536 -11.36 16.02 18.88
CA ALA A 536 -10.66 15.46 17.72
C ALA A 536 -9.36 14.71 18.08
N LEU A 537 -8.68 15.13 19.16
CA LEU A 537 -7.48 14.50 19.69
C LEU A 537 -7.74 13.25 20.56
N ARG A 538 -9.00 12.92 20.81
CA ARG A 538 -9.40 11.77 21.64
C ARG A 538 -10.21 10.74 20.82
N ARG A 539 -10.09 10.75 19.48
CA ARG A 539 -10.72 9.75 18.60
C ARG A 539 -10.24 8.33 18.90
N ASP A 540 -9.04 8.19 19.44
CA ASP A 540 -8.48 6.96 19.97
C ASP A 540 -9.26 6.35 21.15
N ALA A 541 -10.07 7.14 21.84
CA ALA A 541 -10.99 6.67 22.87
C ALA A 541 -12.33 6.15 22.32
N ALA A 542 -12.58 6.30 21.01
CA ALA A 542 -13.79 5.79 20.38
C ALA A 542 -13.79 4.25 20.38
N VAL A 543 -14.90 3.66 20.81
CA VAL A 543 -15.10 2.21 20.82
C VAL A 543 -15.72 1.79 19.49
N PHE A 544 -15.04 0.91 18.78
CA PHE A 544 -15.54 0.22 17.59
C PHE A 544 -15.74 -1.25 17.94
N GLU A 545 -16.94 -1.76 17.76
CA GLU A 545 -17.32 -3.10 18.20
C GLU A 545 -16.36 -4.22 17.72
N ASP A 546 -15.87 -4.12 16.48
CA ASP A 546 -14.97 -5.11 15.89
C ASP A 546 -13.47 -4.80 16.02
N ASN A 547 -13.08 -3.52 16.18
CA ASN A 547 -11.69 -3.10 16.00
C ASN A 547 -11.13 -2.28 17.17
N MET A 548 -11.94 -1.87 18.12
CA MET A 548 -11.49 -1.12 19.29
C MET A 548 -12.28 -1.56 20.53
N PRO A 549 -11.95 -2.71 21.11
CA PRO A 549 -12.61 -3.23 22.31
C PRO A 549 -12.55 -2.23 23.47
N ARG A 550 -13.52 -2.31 24.37
CA ARG A 550 -13.64 -1.40 25.52
C ARG A 550 -12.40 -1.42 26.42
N SER A 551 -11.67 -2.54 26.46
CA SER A 551 -10.40 -2.65 27.21
C SER A 551 -9.35 -1.61 26.77
N TYR A 552 -9.28 -1.29 25.49
CA TYR A 552 -8.37 -0.25 24.97
C TYR A 552 -8.84 1.16 25.35
N ALA A 553 -10.15 1.44 25.27
CA ALA A 553 -10.70 2.70 25.71
C ALA A 553 -10.44 2.91 27.23
N ASN A 554 -10.58 1.84 28.04
CA ASN A 554 -10.23 1.87 29.46
C ASN A 554 -8.75 2.21 29.69
N ALA A 555 -7.83 1.68 28.87
CA ALA A 555 -6.41 2.03 28.98
C ALA A 555 -6.20 3.54 28.71
N VAL A 556 -6.86 4.08 27.68
CA VAL A 556 -6.78 5.53 27.36
C VAL A 556 -7.38 6.38 28.48
N GLU A 557 -8.44 5.92 29.12
CA GLU A 557 -9.15 6.67 30.17
C GLU A 557 -8.41 6.63 31.52
N PHE A 558 -7.93 5.46 31.94
CA PHE A 558 -7.45 5.24 33.31
C PHE A 558 -5.94 5.23 33.46
N VAL A 559 -5.16 5.19 32.37
CA VAL A 559 -3.70 5.25 32.44
C VAL A 559 -3.22 6.67 32.16
N PRO A 560 -2.47 7.30 33.09
CA PRO A 560 -1.88 8.62 32.83
C PRO A 560 -0.92 8.60 31.63
N ASN A 561 -0.86 9.70 30.86
CA ASN A 561 -0.01 9.79 29.66
C ASN A 561 1.48 9.65 29.93
N ASP A 562 1.91 10.04 31.14
CA ASP A 562 3.31 9.95 31.61
C ASP A 562 3.65 8.58 32.22
N ALA A 563 2.66 7.72 32.45
CA ALA A 563 2.87 6.38 32.96
C ALA A 563 3.26 5.41 31.84
N LEU A 564 4.17 4.48 32.14
CA LEU A 564 4.48 3.39 31.24
C LEU A 564 3.36 2.34 31.31
N LEU A 565 2.76 1.99 30.17
CA LEU A 565 1.71 0.97 30.08
C LEU A 565 2.29 -0.36 29.63
N GLY A 566 2.22 -1.37 30.50
CA GLY A 566 2.50 -2.77 30.15
C GLY A 566 1.36 -3.36 29.30
N TYR A 567 1.70 -4.23 28.38
CA TYR A 567 0.72 -4.98 27.62
C TYR A 567 1.11 -6.44 27.44
N ASN A 568 0.09 -7.31 27.36
CA ASN A 568 0.23 -8.70 26.93
C ASN A 568 -0.92 -9.01 25.98
N VAL A 569 -0.59 -9.34 24.75
CA VAL A 569 -1.56 -9.64 23.68
C VAL A 569 -1.09 -10.86 22.90
N HIS A 570 -2.01 -11.52 22.20
CA HIS A 570 -1.70 -12.60 21.28
C HIS A 570 -0.91 -12.10 20.07
N ASN A 571 -0.17 -12.98 19.36
CA ASN A 571 0.56 -12.67 18.12
C ASN A 571 -0.28 -11.96 17.03
N ASN A 572 -1.60 -12.03 17.11
CA ASN A 572 -2.51 -11.30 16.21
C ASN A 572 -3.30 -10.20 16.93
N GLY A 573 -2.90 -9.81 18.13
CA GLY A 573 -3.55 -8.78 18.92
C GLY A 573 -3.19 -7.37 18.49
N PHE A 574 -3.98 -6.40 18.92
CA PHE A 574 -3.74 -4.99 18.64
C PHE A 574 -2.71 -4.41 19.61
N ILE A 575 -1.77 -3.65 19.08
CA ILE A 575 -0.79 -2.92 19.88
C ILE A 575 -0.87 -1.42 19.57
N TYR A 576 -1.11 -1.07 18.30
CA TYR A 576 -1.13 0.31 17.86
C TYR A 576 -2.03 1.24 18.70
N PRO A 577 -3.27 0.87 19.07
CA PRO A 577 -4.15 1.76 19.84
C PRO A 577 -3.58 2.18 21.19
N LEU A 578 -2.64 1.40 21.74
CA LEU A 578 -2.01 1.70 23.04
C LEU A 578 -1.06 2.90 22.98
N TYR A 579 -0.54 3.24 21.80
CA TYR A 579 0.31 4.42 21.61
C TYR A 579 -0.46 5.73 21.64
N ARG A 580 -1.80 5.68 21.53
CA ARG A 580 -2.70 6.81 21.27
C ARG A 580 -2.48 7.47 19.91
N SER A 581 -3.41 8.29 19.46
CA SER A 581 -3.33 8.94 18.15
C SER A 581 -2.17 9.93 18.03
N ASP A 582 -1.73 10.49 19.16
CA ASP A 582 -0.63 11.47 19.25
C ASP A 582 0.71 10.85 19.69
N TYR A 583 0.76 9.53 19.80
CA TYR A 583 1.93 8.78 20.25
C TYR A 583 2.47 9.24 21.61
N SER A 584 1.60 9.73 22.50
CA SER A 584 1.98 10.22 23.82
C SER A 584 2.21 9.11 24.83
N GLN A 585 1.60 7.92 24.64
CA GLN A 585 1.69 6.82 25.58
C GLN A 585 2.91 5.93 25.30
N ASN A 586 3.80 5.82 26.30
CA ASN A 586 4.86 4.82 26.26
C ASN A 586 4.31 3.46 26.66
N ILE A 587 4.71 2.41 25.92
CA ILE A 587 4.25 1.03 26.15
C ILE A 587 5.42 0.06 26.26
N VAL A 588 5.22 -1.04 26.99
CA VAL A 588 6.21 -2.10 27.13
C VAL A 588 5.53 -3.48 27.15
N PHE A 589 6.12 -4.44 26.45
CA PHE A 589 5.64 -5.82 26.49
C PHE A 589 6.00 -6.46 27.84
N VAL A 590 5.00 -7.06 28.50
CA VAL A 590 5.17 -7.85 29.73
C VAL A 590 4.88 -9.32 29.41
N PRO A 591 5.93 -10.13 29.15
CA PRO A 591 5.73 -11.54 28.84
C PRO A 591 5.31 -12.31 30.09
N PHE A 592 4.23 -13.08 30.00
CA PHE A 592 3.82 -14.06 31.00
C PHE A 592 2.94 -15.14 30.39
N SER A 593 2.85 -16.27 31.07
CA SER A 593 2.02 -17.42 30.71
C SER A 593 1.02 -17.78 31.82
N ALA A 594 0.13 -18.70 31.54
CA ALA A 594 -0.83 -19.21 32.51
C ALA A 594 -0.18 -19.96 33.69
N GLU A 595 1.05 -20.41 33.53
CA GLU A 595 1.80 -21.16 34.56
C GLU A 595 2.49 -20.23 35.56
N ASP A 596 2.64 -18.93 35.25
CA ASP A 596 3.31 -17.98 36.13
C ASP A 596 2.46 -17.67 37.38
N THR A 597 3.15 -17.48 38.53
CA THR A 597 2.47 -17.03 39.75
C THR A 597 2.11 -15.55 39.69
N CYS A 598 1.18 -15.11 40.52
CA CYS A 598 0.77 -13.71 40.58
C CYS A 598 1.93 -12.79 40.95
N GLU A 599 2.79 -13.25 41.86
CA GLU A 599 4.00 -12.56 42.30
C GLU A 599 5.00 -12.44 41.15
N ALA A 600 5.20 -13.50 40.36
CA ALA A 600 6.09 -13.49 39.21
C ALA A 600 5.62 -12.52 38.15
N ILE A 601 4.31 -12.42 37.87
CA ILE A 601 3.75 -11.44 36.95
C ILE A 601 3.97 -10.03 37.49
N ALA A 602 3.69 -9.78 38.77
CA ALA A 602 3.90 -8.47 39.40
C ALA A 602 5.39 -8.06 39.40
N GLU A 603 6.30 -9.00 39.65
CA GLU A 603 7.75 -8.73 39.61
C GLU A 603 8.20 -8.37 38.18
N ARG A 604 7.74 -9.08 37.15
CA ARG A 604 8.02 -8.72 35.75
C ARG A 604 7.46 -7.32 35.39
N MET A 605 6.27 -6.97 35.87
CA MET A 605 5.75 -5.61 35.69
C MET A 605 6.69 -4.58 36.33
N LYS A 606 7.18 -4.85 37.52
CA LYS A 606 8.14 -4.00 38.24
C LYS A 606 9.49 -3.92 37.53
N GLU A 607 10.05 -5.06 37.07
CA GLU A 607 11.26 -5.11 36.27
C GLU A 607 11.15 -4.29 34.98
N ARG A 608 9.97 -4.27 34.36
CA ARG A 608 9.65 -3.47 33.19
C ARG A 608 9.32 -2.01 33.50
N GLY A 609 9.31 -1.63 34.78
CA GLY A 609 9.01 -0.27 35.23
C GLY A 609 7.56 0.16 35.07
N THR A 610 6.62 -0.77 34.98
CA THR A 610 5.20 -0.47 34.82
C THR A 610 4.36 -0.92 36.00
N ARG A 611 3.31 -0.11 36.32
CA ARG A 611 2.27 -0.46 37.29
C ARG A 611 0.96 -0.85 36.63
N TYR A 612 0.81 -0.60 35.33
CA TYR A 612 -0.41 -0.82 34.57
C TYR A 612 -0.17 -1.95 33.56
N LEU A 613 -1.09 -2.88 33.46
CA LEU A 613 -1.02 -3.99 32.50
C LEU A 613 -2.34 -4.13 31.76
N LEU A 614 -2.31 -3.92 30.45
CA LEU A 614 -3.45 -4.22 29.58
C LEU A 614 -3.34 -5.67 29.09
N VAL A 615 -4.44 -6.40 29.26
CA VAL A 615 -4.64 -7.73 28.67
C VAL A 615 -6.03 -7.73 28.03
N ALA A 616 -6.06 -7.50 26.73
CA ALA A 616 -7.31 -7.43 25.99
C ALA A 616 -7.92 -8.82 25.86
N PRO A 617 -9.14 -9.08 26.39
CA PRO A 617 -9.76 -10.40 26.39
C PRO A 617 -9.89 -11.01 25.01
N GLU A 618 -10.11 -10.17 24.00
CA GLU A 618 -10.35 -10.53 22.61
C GLU A 618 -9.04 -10.84 21.85
N HIS A 619 -7.91 -10.35 22.38
CA HIS A 619 -6.61 -10.34 21.69
C HIS A 619 -5.50 -10.95 22.54
N THR A 620 -5.84 -11.82 23.48
CA THR A 620 -4.88 -12.55 24.32
C THR A 620 -5.20 -14.05 24.35
N HIS A 621 -4.28 -14.85 24.87
CA HIS A 621 -4.58 -16.24 25.17
C HIS A 621 -5.56 -16.33 26.34
N ASN A 622 -6.64 -17.11 26.19
CA ASN A 622 -7.65 -17.31 27.23
C ASN A 622 -7.04 -17.78 28.56
N SER A 623 -5.98 -18.60 28.52
CA SER A 623 -5.25 -19.07 29.69
C SER A 623 -4.57 -17.94 30.46
N ASN A 624 -3.91 -17.01 29.78
CA ASN A 624 -3.26 -15.85 30.40
C ASN A 624 -4.28 -14.93 31.07
N LEU A 625 -5.41 -14.70 30.41
CA LEU A 625 -6.50 -13.91 30.98
C LEU A 625 -7.13 -14.58 32.20
N ALA A 626 -7.33 -15.92 32.16
CA ALA A 626 -7.85 -16.68 33.29
C ALA A 626 -6.94 -16.56 34.52
N ARG A 627 -5.61 -16.63 34.30
CA ARG A 627 -4.61 -16.45 35.35
C ARG A 627 -4.67 -15.06 36.00
N LEU A 628 -4.74 -14.00 35.22
CA LEU A 628 -4.86 -12.65 35.75
C LEU A 628 -6.17 -12.41 36.52
N ARG A 629 -7.27 -12.97 36.05
CA ARG A 629 -8.55 -12.92 36.79
C ARG A 629 -8.46 -13.65 38.13
N GLU A 630 -7.73 -14.77 38.19
CA GLU A 630 -7.44 -15.47 39.44
C GLU A 630 -6.61 -14.58 40.37
N CYS A 631 -5.51 -14.01 39.88
CA CYS A 631 -4.68 -13.08 40.65
C CYS A 631 -5.48 -11.88 41.18
N SER A 632 -6.36 -11.35 40.37
CA SER A 632 -7.20 -10.22 40.77
C SER A 632 -8.22 -10.56 41.85
N ARG A 633 -8.77 -11.80 41.83
CA ARG A 633 -9.71 -12.29 42.86
C ARG A 633 -9.00 -12.53 44.20
N GLN A 634 -7.74 -12.93 44.19
CA GLN A 634 -6.95 -13.12 45.41
C GLN A 634 -6.52 -11.80 46.05
N GLU A 635 -6.65 -10.65 45.32
CA GLU A 635 -6.36 -9.28 45.75
C GLU A 635 -4.96 -9.04 46.36
N THR A 636 -4.01 -9.97 46.17
CA THR A 636 -2.73 -9.93 46.86
C THR A 636 -1.77 -8.89 46.25
N VAL A 637 -1.52 -8.96 44.95
CA VAL A 637 -0.46 -8.18 44.28
C VAL A 637 -0.97 -7.42 43.04
N ILE A 638 -1.99 -7.95 42.35
CA ILE A 638 -2.57 -7.40 41.13
C ILE A 638 -4.10 -7.29 41.31
N ARG A 639 -4.69 -6.18 40.90
CA ARG A 639 -6.15 -5.99 40.87
C ARG A 639 -6.62 -5.50 39.53
N GLU A 640 -7.80 -5.89 39.13
CA GLU A 640 -8.48 -5.32 37.96
C GLU A 640 -9.01 -3.92 38.26
N ARG A 641 -8.59 -2.91 37.51
CA ARG A 641 -9.05 -1.53 37.64
C ARG A 641 -10.30 -1.29 36.79
N ALA A 642 -10.30 -1.84 35.58
CA ALA A 642 -11.39 -1.82 34.64
C ALA A 642 -11.24 -3.03 33.70
N GLN A 643 -12.26 -3.38 32.95
CA GLN A 643 -12.23 -4.55 32.06
C GLN A 643 -10.94 -4.61 31.22
N GLY A 644 -10.14 -5.64 31.45
CA GLY A 644 -8.88 -5.87 30.76
C GLY A 644 -7.69 -5.00 31.20
N LEU A 645 -7.87 -4.09 32.15
CA LEU A 645 -6.81 -3.25 32.71
C LEU A 645 -6.54 -3.63 34.17
N TYR A 646 -5.30 -4.04 34.44
CA TYR A 646 -4.82 -4.51 35.74
C TYR A 646 -3.77 -3.55 36.30
N VAL A 647 -3.68 -3.46 37.61
CA VAL A 647 -2.75 -2.56 38.32
C VAL A 647 -2.08 -3.32 39.46
N THR A 648 -0.77 -3.18 39.61
CA THR A 648 -0.05 -3.65 40.82
C THR A 648 -0.38 -2.74 42.00
N ARG A 649 -0.44 -3.33 43.18
CA ARG A 649 -0.59 -2.61 44.45
C ARG A 649 0.68 -1.87 44.84
#